data_2966b49f891bf29b3287b4484a4d4b01
#
_entry.id   2966b49f891bf29b3287b4484a4d4b01
#
_cell.length_a   1.000
_cell.length_b   1.000
_cell.length_c   1.000
_cell.angle_alpha   90.00
_cell.angle_beta   90.00
_cell.angle_gamma   90.00
#
_symmetry.space_group_name_H-M   'P 1'
#
loop_
_entity.id
_entity.type
_entity.pdbx_description
1 polymer ?
#
loop_
_entity_poly.entity_id
_entity_poly.type
_entity_poly.pdbx_seq_one_letter_code
_entity_poly.pdbx_strand_id
1 'polypeptide(L)'
;MSVTPGFIRVSSLCDEPLHFRSLTGREEMSRPFEYVVDVLSKRPDLKLGQALGQQMTVTVQCSVEEGGERIFSGLIGRFSQEGMQGDHYLYRAVLHPWLWLLNRFSDCRIFQNKDVPTIVNDVLGKYQKIFGQLGIAAGFRDDRESADRYPPREYTVQYRESDLTFVSRLLEEAGIAYHFEHQSGVHTLVLTDSPRGRSSRPGYAAVPLRPAVGTGEIECLTAWRVSQELKSAACMLRDFDYMQPRDPVSARLSVTKDPSNEKGRGRQVLGELYDYPGGFLSHDRGDQVVTTRVNEEQSFYEVVQAAGNTRGLGVGNVFALTEAPFSDSKVAHLVVGARYELRGHAPRSGDDEPGNDSFHCSLTLLSSRQAFCPPRRTPRPVIQGPQTALVVGPRKDPDHEAELWTDDWGRVLLRFHWERLGPEKPDDPSRAHDEDANDDTARACWVGVASAWAGKQWGAQFTPRVGDEVMVEFLEGDPDRPIVTGRVYNNVNRPPYPNGRNTQSGIKTHSTPGGGADNFNELRFEDKRGSEELYVRAERNHTVFVKADRTVTVGGNETTDVKVNHTTTVHGDDQLIVGGTHHATVTKTATQTFNGGHRLEVNGGDQHITVAMNKIETVQQTFSLNTDARFVLTQGGKGGTGGKTTITAERNEITINGPAGLTLSSEREITLRVGGTSITLKHDQLEMKADAVAIVGQIQTDIAGGGASAKLHGAVDVSGTVVNLNG
;
A
#
# COMPACT_ATOMS: atom_id res chain seq x y z
N MET A 1 80.67 -7.84 -5.52
CA MET A 1 79.88 -8.73 -6.36
C MET A 1 78.46 -8.19 -6.36
N SER A 2 77.94 -7.77 -7.48
CA SER A 2 76.55 -7.27 -7.56
C SER A 2 75.65 -8.51 -7.51
N VAL A 3 74.93 -8.67 -6.37
CA VAL A 3 73.91 -9.66 -6.27
C VAL A 3 72.83 -9.29 -7.31
N THR A 4 72.60 -10.14 -8.26
CA THR A 4 71.53 -9.97 -9.25
C THR A 4 70.21 -9.88 -8.46
N PRO A 5 69.49 -8.75 -8.52
CA PRO A 5 68.23 -8.66 -7.76
C PRO A 5 67.30 -9.74 -8.30
N GLY A 6 66.63 -10.47 -7.37
CA GLY A 6 65.62 -11.45 -7.74
C GLY A 6 64.52 -10.83 -8.61
N PHE A 7 63.76 -11.63 -9.31
CA PHE A 7 62.67 -11.15 -10.18
C PHE A 7 61.41 -10.72 -9.39
N ILE A 8 61.41 -10.84 -8.04
CA ILE A 8 60.30 -10.43 -7.16
C ILE A 8 60.77 -9.29 -6.25
N ARG A 9 59.98 -8.23 -6.20
CA ARG A 9 60.23 -7.05 -5.35
C ARG A 9 58.96 -6.67 -4.57
N VAL A 10 59.13 -6.08 -3.40
CA VAL A 10 58.06 -5.54 -2.59
C VAL A 10 58.28 -4.04 -2.35
N SER A 11 57.20 -3.25 -2.31
CA SER A 11 57.27 -1.83 -1.96
C SER A 11 57.70 -1.62 -0.50
N SER A 12 58.34 -0.48 -0.22
CA SER A 12 58.59 -0.06 1.15
C SER A 12 57.29 0.18 1.90
N LEU A 13 57.34 0.14 3.21
CA LEU A 13 56.22 0.43 4.09
C LEU A 13 56.69 1.40 5.21
N CYS A 14 56.00 2.49 5.41
CA CYS A 14 56.38 3.54 6.40
C CYS A 14 57.84 3.95 6.25
N ASP A 15 58.31 4.19 5.02
CA ASP A 15 59.69 4.52 4.63
C ASP A 15 60.75 3.48 5.01
N GLU A 16 60.37 2.28 5.42
CA GLU A 16 61.26 1.19 5.72
C GLU A 16 61.38 0.25 4.52
N PRO A 17 62.58 -0.07 4.08
CA PRO A 17 62.83 -1.07 3.08
C PRO A 17 62.47 -2.47 3.60
N LEU A 18 61.71 -3.20 2.84
CA LEU A 18 61.26 -4.54 3.15
C LEU A 18 61.91 -5.54 2.18
N HIS A 19 62.27 -6.73 2.67
CA HIS A 19 62.68 -7.82 1.84
C HIS A 19 61.54 -8.81 1.62
N PHE A 20 61.22 -9.11 0.37
CA PHE A 20 60.18 -10.07 0.01
C PHE A 20 60.59 -11.48 0.46
N ARG A 21 59.71 -12.21 1.15
CA ARG A 21 59.89 -13.60 1.53
C ARG A 21 58.97 -14.55 0.80
N SER A 22 57.66 -14.31 0.89
CA SER A 22 56.65 -15.12 0.21
C SER A 22 55.37 -14.37 -0.05
N LEU A 23 54.60 -14.81 -1.05
CA LEU A 23 53.25 -14.42 -1.28
C LEU A 23 52.41 -15.68 -1.57
N THR A 24 51.32 -15.84 -0.84
CA THR A 24 50.21 -16.73 -1.23
C THR A 24 49.02 -15.88 -1.58
N GLY A 25 48.40 -16.11 -2.76
CA GLY A 25 47.35 -15.27 -3.26
C GLY A 25 46.17 -16.04 -3.83
N ARG A 26 44.98 -15.49 -3.72
CA ARG A 26 43.78 -15.98 -4.37
C ARG A 26 43.04 -14.83 -5.07
N GLU A 27 42.79 -15.03 -6.34
CA GLU A 27 41.88 -14.20 -7.15
C GLU A 27 40.75 -15.07 -7.69
N GLU A 28 39.54 -14.55 -7.75
CA GLU A 28 38.40 -15.20 -8.38
C GLU A 28 37.51 -14.12 -8.99
N MET A 29 36.96 -14.35 -10.19
CA MET A 29 35.98 -13.45 -10.77
C MET A 29 34.79 -13.27 -9.83
N SER A 30 34.30 -12.05 -9.71
CA SER A 30 33.18 -11.66 -8.84
C SER A 30 33.43 -11.92 -7.35
N ARG A 31 34.71 -11.88 -6.93
CA ARG A 31 35.15 -11.97 -5.53
C ARG A 31 36.31 -11.02 -5.26
N PRO A 32 36.38 -10.41 -4.06
CA PRO A 32 37.53 -9.68 -3.61
C PRO A 32 38.75 -10.63 -3.55
N PHE A 33 39.87 -10.18 -4.04
CA PHE A 33 41.13 -10.94 -3.90
C PHE A 33 41.65 -10.86 -2.47
N GLU A 34 42.52 -11.84 -2.13
CA GLU A 34 43.29 -11.86 -0.89
C GLU A 34 44.71 -12.29 -1.17
N TYR A 35 45.69 -11.49 -0.73
CA TYR A 35 47.12 -11.86 -0.78
C TYR A 35 47.68 -11.82 0.63
N VAL A 36 48.33 -12.88 1.02
CA VAL A 36 49.12 -12.98 2.25
C VAL A 36 50.57 -12.83 1.87
N VAL A 37 51.19 -11.75 2.32
CA VAL A 37 52.59 -11.41 1.99
C VAL A 37 53.42 -11.45 3.24
N ASP A 38 54.46 -12.29 3.24
CA ASP A 38 55.48 -12.32 4.26
C ASP A 38 56.67 -11.47 3.83
N VAL A 39 57.09 -10.61 4.70
CA VAL A 39 58.23 -9.70 4.49
C VAL A 39 59.19 -9.70 5.68
N LEU A 40 60.42 -9.38 5.42
CA LEU A 40 61.48 -9.29 6.43
C LEU A 40 61.96 -7.83 6.55
N SER A 41 62.17 -7.37 7.79
CA SER A 41 62.76 -6.09 8.11
C SER A 41 63.80 -6.21 9.22
N LYS A 42 64.80 -5.34 9.20
CA LYS A 42 65.75 -5.23 10.32
C LYS A 42 65.15 -4.53 11.56
N ARG A 43 64.02 -3.86 11.37
CA ARG A 43 63.34 -3.14 12.47
C ARG A 43 62.42 -4.06 13.25
N PRO A 44 62.56 -4.10 14.61
CA PRO A 44 61.65 -4.88 15.47
C PRO A 44 60.33 -4.19 15.77
N ASP A 45 60.22 -2.90 15.47
CA ASP A 45 59.18 -2.01 15.99
C ASP A 45 58.36 -1.30 14.90
N LEU A 46 58.16 -1.96 13.76
CA LEU A 46 57.26 -1.41 12.75
C LEU A 46 55.86 -1.13 13.36
N LYS A 47 55.36 0.07 13.18
CA LYS A 47 54.11 0.53 13.76
C LYS A 47 52.95 -0.15 13.05
N LEU A 48 52.43 -1.25 13.63
CA LEU A 48 51.40 -2.09 13.02
C LEU A 48 50.16 -1.28 12.66
N GLY A 49 49.71 -0.36 13.54
CA GLY A 49 48.53 0.48 13.29
C GLY A 49 48.72 1.50 12.13
N GLN A 50 49.98 1.94 11.88
CA GLN A 50 50.25 2.85 10.77
C GLN A 50 50.31 2.14 9.42
N ALA A 51 50.54 0.84 9.41
CA ALA A 51 50.54 0.01 8.20
C ALA A 51 49.10 -0.28 7.72
N LEU A 52 48.11 -0.30 8.63
CA LEU A 52 46.74 -0.60 8.26
C LEU A 52 46.16 0.46 7.33
N GLY A 53 45.51 0.01 6.25
CA GLY A 53 44.94 0.87 5.20
C GLY A 53 45.98 1.43 4.21
N GLN A 54 47.30 1.20 4.45
CA GLN A 54 48.31 1.55 3.45
C GLN A 54 48.31 0.55 2.29
N GLN A 55 48.78 1.03 1.14
CA GLN A 55 48.96 0.22 -0.07
C GLN A 55 50.28 -0.52 -0.01
N MET A 56 50.25 -1.83 -0.25
CA MET A 56 51.46 -2.65 -0.47
C MET A 56 51.42 -3.26 -1.87
N THR A 57 52.54 -3.27 -2.54
CA THR A 57 52.70 -3.80 -3.89
C THR A 57 53.81 -4.81 -3.93
N VAL A 58 53.51 -5.98 -4.50
CA VAL A 58 54.53 -6.99 -4.90
C VAL A 58 54.60 -6.98 -6.42
N THR A 59 55.81 -6.77 -6.95
CA THR A 59 56.12 -6.70 -8.38
C THR A 59 56.93 -7.93 -8.79
N VAL A 60 56.48 -8.60 -9.85
CA VAL A 60 57.11 -9.78 -10.42
C VAL A 60 57.52 -9.49 -11.85
N GLN A 61 58.81 -9.57 -12.17
CA GLN A 61 59.30 -9.41 -13.52
C GLN A 61 58.91 -10.63 -14.35
N CYS A 62 58.18 -10.40 -15.46
CA CYS A 62 57.86 -11.43 -16.42
C CYS A 62 59.11 -11.83 -17.24
N SER A 63 59.25 -13.12 -17.63
CA SER A 63 60.33 -13.51 -18.51
C SER A 63 60.03 -13.20 -19.98
N VAL A 64 58.76 -13.00 -20.32
CA VAL A 64 58.36 -12.57 -21.66
C VAL A 64 58.55 -11.04 -21.74
N GLU A 65 59.37 -10.58 -22.67
CA GLU A 65 59.76 -9.16 -22.78
C GLU A 65 58.57 -8.22 -22.89
N GLU A 66 57.58 -8.53 -23.73
CA GLU A 66 56.33 -7.77 -23.87
C GLU A 66 55.43 -7.84 -22.63
N GLY A 67 55.63 -8.84 -21.75
CA GLY A 67 54.80 -9.05 -20.53
C GLY A 67 55.08 -8.03 -19.42
N GLY A 68 56.24 -7.36 -19.45
CA GLY A 68 56.63 -6.35 -18.47
C GLY A 68 56.63 -6.87 -17.04
N GLU A 69 55.95 -6.17 -16.14
CA GLU A 69 55.84 -6.52 -14.72
C GLU A 69 54.42 -6.96 -14.36
N ARG A 70 54.26 -8.09 -13.67
CA ARG A 70 53.04 -8.48 -13.00
C ARG A 70 53.02 -7.83 -11.62
N ILE A 71 51.91 -7.18 -11.33
CA ILE A 71 51.71 -6.40 -10.10
C ILE A 71 50.64 -7.06 -9.25
N PHE A 72 50.89 -7.25 -7.96
CA PHE A 72 49.98 -7.65 -6.94
C PHE A 72 49.87 -6.47 -5.95
N SER A 73 48.85 -5.67 -6.04
CA SER A 73 48.68 -4.45 -5.26
C SER A 73 47.40 -4.51 -4.47
N GLY A 74 47.43 -4.19 -3.17
CA GLY A 74 46.27 -4.18 -2.32
C GLY A 74 46.47 -3.36 -1.04
N LEU A 75 45.37 -3.09 -0.35
CA LEU A 75 45.36 -2.42 0.96
C LEU A 75 45.65 -3.41 2.07
N ILE A 76 46.50 -3.05 2.99
CA ILE A 76 46.79 -3.84 4.18
C ILE A 76 45.59 -3.85 5.09
N GLY A 77 44.84 -4.93 5.11
CA GLY A 77 43.68 -5.13 6.01
C GLY A 77 44.08 -5.72 7.36
N ARG A 78 45.23 -6.44 7.40
CA ARG A 78 45.82 -7.00 8.61
C ARG A 78 47.33 -6.96 8.49
N PHE A 79 48.01 -6.55 9.56
CA PHE A 79 49.45 -6.54 9.65
C PHE A 79 49.91 -7.13 10.99
N SER A 80 50.81 -8.11 10.99
CA SER A 80 51.25 -8.77 12.23
C SER A 80 52.75 -9.03 12.17
N GLN A 81 53.39 -9.09 13.34
CA GLN A 81 54.74 -9.57 13.53
C GLN A 81 54.71 -11.02 13.90
N GLU A 82 55.35 -11.89 13.13
CA GLU A 82 55.27 -13.37 13.23
C GLU A 82 56.51 -14.00 13.89
N GLY A 83 57.50 -13.19 14.22
CA GLY A 83 58.72 -13.67 14.85
C GLY A 83 60.01 -13.21 14.16
N MET A 84 61.06 -14.03 14.15
CA MET A 84 62.35 -13.71 13.57
C MET A 84 62.84 -14.83 12.63
N GLN A 85 63.59 -14.43 11.60
CA GLN A 85 64.32 -15.31 10.74
C GLN A 85 65.74 -14.76 10.57
N GLY A 86 66.72 -15.47 11.16
CA GLY A 86 68.08 -14.94 11.25
C GLY A 86 68.10 -13.62 12.07
N ASP A 87 68.69 -12.58 11.49
CA ASP A 87 68.80 -11.23 12.05
C ASP A 87 67.65 -10.28 11.62
N HIS A 88 66.61 -10.82 10.95
CA HIS A 88 65.47 -10.07 10.48
C HIS A 88 64.18 -10.44 11.22
N TYR A 89 63.33 -9.47 11.41
CA TYR A 89 61.98 -9.66 11.96
C TYR A 89 61.01 -9.99 10.81
N LEU A 90 60.19 -11.02 11.01
CA LEU A 90 59.20 -11.50 10.07
C LEU A 90 57.87 -10.76 10.32
N TYR A 91 57.35 -10.11 9.30
CA TYR A 91 56.05 -9.50 9.27
C TYR A 91 55.14 -10.13 8.22
N ARG A 92 53.88 -10.22 8.55
CA ARG A 92 52.85 -10.71 7.63
C ARG A 92 51.82 -9.62 7.35
N ALA A 93 51.57 -9.31 6.07
CA ALA A 93 50.55 -8.45 5.58
C ALA A 93 49.45 -9.25 4.86
N VAL A 94 48.21 -9.02 5.18
CA VAL A 94 47.07 -9.51 4.41
C VAL A 94 46.49 -8.36 3.60
N LEU A 95 46.54 -8.50 2.29
CA LEU A 95 46.12 -7.46 1.35
C LEU A 95 44.76 -7.77 0.75
N HIS A 96 43.91 -6.75 0.69
CA HIS A 96 42.60 -6.83 0.09
C HIS A 96 42.37 -5.69 -0.91
N PRO A 97 41.41 -5.82 -1.84
CA PRO A 97 40.99 -4.67 -2.66
C PRO A 97 40.27 -3.63 -1.82
N TRP A 98 40.20 -2.38 -2.31
CA TRP A 98 39.42 -1.33 -1.68
C TRP A 98 37.94 -1.70 -1.52
N LEU A 99 37.41 -2.49 -2.45
CA LEU A 99 36.02 -3.02 -2.39
C LEU A 99 35.76 -3.80 -1.10
N TRP A 100 36.75 -4.53 -0.56
CA TRP A 100 36.63 -5.26 0.70
C TRP A 100 36.29 -4.36 1.89
N LEU A 101 36.72 -3.09 1.87
CA LEU A 101 36.39 -2.14 2.92
C LEU A 101 34.88 -1.92 3.06
N LEU A 102 34.11 -2.10 1.99
CA LEU A 102 32.65 -1.98 2.02
C LEU A 102 32.00 -2.99 2.99
N ASN A 103 32.74 -4.03 3.39
CA ASN A 103 32.31 -4.93 4.46
C ASN A 103 32.25 -4.27 5.85
N ARG A 104 32.88 -3.11 6.02
CA ARG A 104 32.90 -2.35 7.27
C ARG A 104 31.75 -1.36 7.37
N PHE A 105 30.96 -1.23 6.33
CA PHE A 105 29.80 -0.36 6.24
C PHE A 105 28.56 -1.22 6.03
N SER A 106 27.55 -0.97 6.83
CA SER A 106 26.22 -1.61 6.70
C SER A 106 25.14 -0.53 6.76
N ASP A 107 24.08 -0.75 6.01
CA ASP A 107 23.00 0.24 5.94
C ASP A 107 21.63 -0.45 5.78
N CYS A 108 20.57 0.36 5.97
CA CYS A 108 19.20 0.06 5.59
C CYS A 108 18.70 1.23 4.76
N ARG A 109 18.44 1.02 3.49
CA ARG A 109 17.99 2.08 2.56
C ARG A 109 17.24 1.52 1.38
N ILE A 110 16.44 2.35 0.76
CA ILE A 110 15.62 2.04 -0.40
C ILE A 110 16.16 2.78 -1.63
N PHE A 111 16.21 2.11 -2.77
CA PHE A 111 16.49 2.66 -4.08
C PHE A 111 15.24 2.51 -4.95
N GLN A 112 14.67 3.62 -5.42
CA GLN A 112 13.45 3.64 -6.22
C GLN A 112 13.73 3.83 -7.69
N ASN A 113 12.99 3.13 -8.54
CA ASN A 113 13.01 3.29 -10.00
C ASN A 113 14.42 3.29 -10.61
N LYS A 114 15.33 2.49 -10.04
CA LYS A 114 16.71 2.36 -10.49
C LYS A 114 17.01 0.95 -10.98
N ASP A 115 17.80 0.86 -12.02
CA ASP A 115 18.40 -0.40 -12.46
C ASP A 115 19.59 -0.80 -11.58
N VAL A 116 19.95 -2.07 -11.62
CA VAL A 116 21.05 -2.60 -10.81
C VAL A 116 22.38 -1.89 -11.06
N PRO A 117 22.81 -1.64 -12.30
CA PRO A 117 24.03 -0.87 -12.55
C PRO A 117 24.05 0.51 -11.95
N THR A 118 22.94 1.25 -12.06
CA THR A 118 22.82 2.58 -11.46
C THR A 118 22.96 2.52 -9.94
N ILE A 119 22.28 1.56 -9.28
CA ILE A 119 22.41 1.36 -7.82
C ILE A 119 23.87 1.06 -7.44
N VAL A 120 24.51 0.13 -8.17
CA VAL A 120 25.91 -0.25 -7.92
C VAL A 120 26.85 0.94 -8.12
N ASN A 121 26.69 1.71 -9.20
CA ASN A 121 27.50 2.89 -9.48
C ASN A 121 27.31 3.99 -8.42
N ASP A 122 26.09 4.20 -7.93
CA ASP A 122 25.80 5.14 -6.83
C ASP A 122 26.55 4.74 -5.56
N VAL A 123 26.51 3.45 -5.21
CA VAL A 123 27.22 2.91 -4.04
C VAL A 123 28.73 3.04 -4.20
N LEU A 124 29.29 2.57 -5.32
CA LEU A 124 30.74 2.61 -5.56
C LEU A 124 31.24 4.05 -5.68
N GLY A 125 30.50 4.93 -6.38
CA GLY A 125 30.84 6.35 -6.53
C GLY A 125 30.86 7.11 -5.20
N LYS A 126 29.96 6.78 -4.25
CA LYS A 126 30.01 7.29 -2.89
C LYS A 126 31.34 6.94 -2.21
N TYR A 127 31.75 5.65 -2.28
CA TYR A 127 32.98 5.20 -1.63
C TYR A 127 34.22 5.69 -2.35
N GLN A 128 34.22 5.87 -3.66
CA GLN A 128 35.31 6.50 -4.39
C GLN A 128 35.62 7.90 -3.84
N LYS A 129 34.59 8.69 -3.56
CA LYS A 129 34.74 10.02 -2.96
C LYS A 129 35.29 9.96 -1.52
N ILE A 130 34.69 9.11 -0.67
CA ILE A 130 35.08 8.96 0.75
C ILE A 130 36.53 8.47 0.85
N PHE A 131 36.88 7.43 0.11
CA PHE A 131 38.22 6.83 0.17
C PHE A 131 39.28 7.76 -0.46
N GLY A 132 38.91 8.51 -1.51
CA GLY A 132 39.79 9.53 -2.08
C GLY A 132 40.20 10.61 -1.06
N GLN A 133 39.29 11.03 -0.19
CA GLN A 133 39.60 11.97 0.91
C GLN A 133 40.52 11.35 1.96
N LEU A 134 40.54 10.03 2.09
CA LEU A 134 41.42 9.29 2.98
C LEU A 134 42.76 8.87 2.31
N GLY A 135 43.01 9.30 1.07
CA GLY A 135 44.21 8.95 0.32
C GLY A 135 44.20 7.51 -0.23
N ILE A 136 43.04 6.82 -0.22
CA ILE A 136 42.89 5.48 -0.77
C ILE A 136 42.36 5.56 -2.20
N ALA A 137 43.11 5.01 -3.16
CA ALA A 137 42.71 4.96 -4.55
C ALA A 137 41.62 3.87 -4.75
N ALA A 138 40.37 4.27 -4.94
CA ALA A 138 39.22 3.42 -5.16
C ALA A 138 38.71 3.55 -6.61
N GLY A 139 39.50 3.08 -7.58
CA GLY A 139 39.14 3.14 -8.99
C GLY A 139 38.15 2.04 -9.37
N PHE A 140 37.12 2.38 -10.16
CA PHE A 140 36.32 1.39 -10.86
C PHE A 140 36.02 1.84 -12.30
N ARG A 141 35.80 0.86 -13.16
CA ARG A 141 35.47 1.04 -14.57
C ARG A 141 34.32 0.11 -14.94
N ASP A 142 33.38 0.64 -15.70
CA ASP A 142 32.21 -0.09 -16.17
C ASP A 142 32.39 -0.43 -17.66
N ASP A 143 32.76 -1.67 -17.95
CA ASP A 143 33.03 -2.21 -19.30
C ASP A 143 31.87 -3.12 -19.78
N ARG A 144 30.63 -2.88 -19.32
CA ARG A 144 29.46 -3.61 -19.79
C ARG A 144 29.08 -3.18 -21.20
N GLU A 145 28.61 -4.13 -22.02
CA GLU A 145 28.30 -3.87 -23.43
C GLU A 145 26.92 -3.22 -23.66
N SER A 146 25.93 -3.46 -22.80
CA SER A 146 24.54 -3.04 -23.05
C SER A 146 23.90 -2.41 -21.79
N ALA A 147 23.49 -1.15 -21.93
CA ALA A 147 22.70 -0.46 -20.92
C ALA A 147 21.25 -0.97 -20.87
N ASP A 148 20.67 -1.32 -22.01
CA ASP A 148 19.24 -1.69 -22.15
C ASP A 148 18.89 -3.06 -21.55
N ARG A 149 19.91 -3.83 -21.16
CA ARG A 149 19.73 -5.16 -20.57
C ARG A 149 19.21 -5.14 -19.13
N TYR A 150 19.24 -4.00 -18.48
CA TYR A 150 18.96 -3.86 -17.04
C TYR A 150 17.83 -2.88 -16.81
N PRO A 151 16.54 -3.29 -16.94
CA PRO A 151 15.43 -2.39 -16.70
C PRO A 151 15.35 -1.95 -15.23
N PRO A 152 14.84 -0.73 -14.97
CA PRO A 152 14.62 -0.24 -13.62
C PRO A 152 13.71 -1.17 -12.82
N ARG A 153 14.00 -1.30 -11.53
CA ARG A 153 13.14 -1.95 -10.53
C ARG A 153 12.32 -0.88 -9.82
N GLU A 154 11.06 -1.18 -9.50
CA GLU A 154 10.19 -0.25 -8.78
C GLU A 154 10.87 0.23 -7.50
N TYR A 155 11.43 -0.69 -6.73
CA TYR A 155 12.37 -0.39 -5.66
C TYR A 155 13.24 -1.60 -5.32
N THR A 156 14.38 -1.35 -4.68
CA THR A 156 15.34 -2.35 -4.20
C THR A 156 15.79 -1.95 -2.81
N VAL A 157 15.71 -2.87 -1.87
CA VAL A 157 16.03 -2.61 -0.46
C VAL A 157 17.38 -3.22 -0.11
N GLN A 158 18.25 -2.42 0.46
CA GLN A 158 19.35 -2.90 1.29
C GLN A 158 18.84 -3.01 2.72
N TYR A 159 18.93 -4.21 3.31
CA TYR A 159 18.41 -4.43 4.67
C TYR A 159 19.42 -5.16 5.55
N ARG A 160 19.98 -4.46 6.55
CA ARG A 160 20.90 -5.00 7.58
C ARG A 160 22.05 -5.84 7.01
N GLU A 161 22.53 -5.47 5.84
CA GLU A 161 23.64 -6.12 5.14
C GLU A 161 24.77 -5.14 4.89
N SER A 162 26.01 -5.64 4.73
CA SER A 162 27.12 -4.77 4.34
C SER A 162 26.95 -4.27 2.91
N ASP A 163 27.57 -3.12 2.61
CA ASP A 163 27.53 -2.57 1.24
C ASP A 163 28.22 -3.53 0.25
N LEU A 164 29.23 -4.28 0.68
CA LEU A 164 29.83 -5.34 -0.13
C LEU A 164 28.83 -6.46 -0.44
N THR A 165 28.11 -6.94 0.57
CA THR A 165 27.10 -7.99 0.40
C THR A 165 25.99 -7.51 -0.53
N PHE A 166 25.50 -6.29 -0.33
CA PHE A 166 24.48 -5.68 -1.17
C PHE A 166 24.91 -5.58 -2.64
N VAL A 167 26.07 -4.99 -2.91
CA VAL A 167 26.61 -4.86 -4.27
C VAL A 167 26.84 -6.24 -4.90
N SER A 168 27.42 -7.18 -4.14
CA SER A 168 27.73 -8.52 -4.65
C SER A 168 26.48 -9.28 -5.07
N ARG A 169 25.42 -9.29 -4.23
CA ARG A 169 24.18 -9.99 -4.60
C ARG A 169 23.46 -9.38 -5.80
N LEU A 170 23.48 -8.04 -5.90
CA LEU A 170 22.88 -7.36 -7.05
C LEU A 170 23.60 -7.68 -8.35
N LEU A 171 24.95 -7.70 -8.33
CA LEU A 171 25.76 -8.07 -9.48
C LEU A 171 25.55 -9.54 -9.86
N GLU A 172 25.50 -10.46 -8.88
CA GLU A 172 25.20 -11.88 -9.08
C GLU A 172 23.82 -12.09 -9.68
N GLU A 173 22.80 -11.38 -9.19
CA GLU A 173 21.42 -11.42 -9.72
C GLU A 173 21.32 -10.93 -11.16
N ALA A 174 22.08 -9.88 -11.48
CA ALA A 174 22.07 -9.28 -12.81
C ALA A 174 22.98 -10.04 -13.81
N GLY A 175 23.79 -11.00 -13.33
CA GLY A 175 24.75 -11.69 -14.16
C GLY A 175 25.95 -10.82 -14.56
N ILE A 176 26.24 -9.77 -13.79
CA ILE A 176 27.37 -8.86 -14.00
C ILE A 176 28.58 -9.39 -13.22
N ALA A 177 29.63 -9.69 -13.92
CA ALA A 177 30.88 -10.13 -13.32
C ALA A 177 31.82 -8.96 -13.03
N TYR A 178 32.76 -9.16 -12.13
CA TYR A 178 33.86 -8.21 -11.95
C TYR A 178 35.18 -8.90 -11.72
N HIS A 179 36.28 -8.17 -11.99
CA HIS A 179 37.66 -8.56 -11.67
C HIS A 179 38.48 -7.31 -11.32
N PHE A 180 39.73 -7.50 -10.97
CA PHE A 180 40.62 -6.40 -10.65
C PHE A 180 41.78 -6.33 -11.63
N GLU A 181 42.06 -5.14 -12.13
CA GLU A 181 43.28 -4.80 -12.85
C GLU A 181 44.28 -4.13 -11.90
N HIS A 182 45.53 -4.58 -11.91
CA HIS A 182 46.56 -4.08 -11.00
C HIS A 182 47.57 -3.22 -11.71
N GLN A 183 47.89 -2.08 -11.10
CA GLN A 183 49.01 -1.20 -11.45
C GLN A 183 49.81 -0.91 -10.18
N SER A 184 51.01 -0.31 -10.32
CA SER A 184 51.81 0.01 -9.16
C SER A 184 51.09 0.99 -8.24
N GLY A 185 50.84 0.57 -7.00
CA GLY A 185 50.15 1.38 -5.99
C GLY A 185 48.63 1.54 -6.21
N VAL A 186 48.04 0.90 -7.22
CA VAL A 186 46.60 1.04 -7.53
C VAL A 186 46.01 -0.28 -8.03
N HIS A 187 44.78 -0.55 -7.72
CA HIS A 187 43.98 -1.60 -8.36
C HIS A 187 42.62 -1.04 -8.74
N THR A 188 42.14 -1.40 -9.92
CA THR A 188 40.86 -0.92 -10.49
C THR A 188 39.87 -2.07 -10.56
N LEU A 189 38.69 -1.88 -10.01
CA LEU A 189 37.54 -2.78 -10.16
C LEU A 189 36.96 -2.63 -11.58
N VAL A 190 36.82 -3.70 -12.32
CA VAL A 190 36.28 -3.71 -13.68
C VAL A 190 35.00 -4.54 -13.69
N LEU A 191 33.86 -3.90 -14.02
CA LEU A 191 32.57 -4.55 -14.20
C LEU A 191 32.41 -5.00 -15.65
N THR A 192 31.89 -6.19 -15.89
CA THR A 192 31.74 -6.77 -17.24
C THR A 192 30.53 -7.73 -17.28
N ASP A 193 29.81 -7.78 -18.40
CA ASP A 193 28.68 -8.69 -18.64
C ASP A 193 28.84 -9.53 -19.93
N SER A 194 29.96 -9.39 -20.63
CA SER A 194 30.19 -9.99 -21.93
C SER A 194 31.56 -10.67 -22.02
N PRO A 195 31.69 -11.74 -22.82
CA PRO A 195 32.99 -12.26 -23.21
C PRO A 195 33.74 -11.35 -24.18
N ARG A 196 33.03 -10.43 -24.85
CA ARG A 196 33.66 -9.48 -25.78
C ARG A 196 34.38 -8.40 -24.98
N GLY A 197 35.46 -7.86 -25.55
CA GLY A 197 36.25 -6.81 -24.87
C GLY A 197 37.28 -7.31 -23.86
N ARG A 198 37.30 -8.61 -23.51
CA ARG A 198 38.35 -9.19 -22.69
C ARG A 198 39.64 -9.33 -23.52
N SER A 199 40.69 -8.68 -23.07
CA SER A 199 41.98 -8.64 -23.78
C SER A 199 42.96 -9.68 -23.24
N SER A 200 43.78 -10.16 -24.11
CA SER A 200 45.00 -10.88 -23.72
C SER A 200 45.98 -9.87 -23.12
N ARG A 201 46.69 -10.26 -22.09
CA ARG A 201 47.84 -9.50 -21.62
C ARG A 201 48.93 -9.51 -22.69
N PRO A 202 49.63 -8.40 -22.98
CA PRO A 202 50.77 -8.39 -23.87
C PRO A 202 51.77 -9.50 -23.54
N GLY A 203 52.22 -10.21 -24.56
CA GLY A 203 53.13 -11.38 -24.44
C GLY A 203 52.49 -12.68 -23.94
N TYR A 204 51.18 -12.67 -23.51
CA TYR A 204 50.48 -13.84 -22.98
C TYR A 204 49.26 -14.23 -23.77
N ALA A 205 49.09 -13.77 -24.99
CA ALA A 205 47.98 -14.19 -25.85
C ALA A 205 48.04 -15.67 -26.20
N ALA A 206 49.28 -16.22 -26.22
CA ALA A 206 49.56 -17.62 -26.49
C ALA A 206 50.53 -18.16 -25.44
N VAL A 207 50.20 -19.27 -24.78
CA VAL A 207 50.96 -19.83 -23.66
C VAL A 207 51.32 -21.29 -23.97
N PRO A 208 52.60 -21.69 -23.85
CA PRO A 208 52.98 -23.07 -24.10
C PRO A 208 52.53 -24.00 -22.97
N LEU A 209 52.09 -25.21 -23.37
CA LEU A 209 51.83 -26.34 -22.46
C LEU A 209 52.95 -27.37 -22.57
N ARG A 210 53.73 -27.52 -21.51
CA ARG A 210 54.92 -28.45 -21.46
C ARG A 210 54.86 -29.36 -20.24
N PRO A 211 54.15 -30.50 -20.32
CA PRO A 211 53.95 -31.39 -19.16
C PRO A 211 55.25 -32.04 -18.62
N ALA A 212 56.28 -32.20 -19.44
CA ALA A 212 57.55 -32.75 -19.05
C ALA A 212 58.63 -31.66 -18.92
N VAL A 213 59.02 -31.32 -17.72
CA VAL A 213 59.86 -30.17 -17.41
C VAL A 213 61.34 -30.54 -17.35
N GLY A 214 62.12 -29.93 -18.23
CA GLY A 214 63.38 -29.36 -17.76
C GLY A 214 63.05 -27.93 -17.29
N THR A 215 63.33 -27.62 -16.05
CA THR A 215 63.10 -26.33 -15.43
C THR A 215 63.98 -25.26 -16.05
N GLY A 216 63.62 -24.80 -17.23
CA GLY A 216 64.26 -23.64 -17.83
C GLY A 216 63.49 -22.34 -17.41
N GLU A 217 64.08 -21.23 -17.73
CA GLU A 217 63.56 -19.86 -17.52
C GLU A 217 62.31 -19.58 -18.31
N ILE A 218 61.74 -20.54 -19.04
CA ILE A 218 60.57 -20.39 -19.91
C ILE A 218 59.29 -20.51 -19.10
N GLU A 219 58.46 -19.46 -19.16
CA GLU A 219 57.13 -19.49 -18.59
C GLU A 219 56.20 -20.41 -19.40
N CYS A 220 55.60 -21.39 -18.74
CA CYS A 220 54.70 -22.36 -19.35
C CYS A 220 53.69 -22.93 -18.35
N LEU A 221 52.65 -23.53 -18.87
CA LEU A 221 51.76 -24.40 -18.09
C LEU A 221 52.38 -25.81 -18.10
N THR A 222 52.38 -26.46 -16.94
CA THR A 222 52.89 -27.81 -16.74
C THR A 222 51.83 -28.85 -16.51
N ALA A 223 50.63 -28.40 -16.13
CA ALA A 223 49.46 -29.25 -15.92
C ALA A 223 48.22 -28.66 -16.61
N TRP A 224 47.42 -29.56 -17.17
CA TRP A 224 46.17 -29.21 -17.82
C TRP A 224 45.18 -30.36 -17.61
N ARG A 225 44.05 -30.04 -16.92
CA ARG A 225 43.00 -31.00 -16.64
C ARG A 225 41.67 -30.43 -17.03
N VAL A 226 40.97 -31.08 -17.94
CA VAL A 226 39.62 -30.73 -18.35
C VAL A 226 38.63 -31.59 -17.58
N SER A 227 37.61 -31.00 -17.04
CA SER A 227 36.48 -31.67 -16.38
C SER A 227 35.15 -31.11 -16.87
N GLN A 228 34.20 -32.01 -17.06
CA GLN A 228 32.82 -31.68 -17.38
C GLN A 228 31.92 -32.25 -16.30
N GLU A 229 30.92 -31.48 -15.89
CA GLU A 229 29.96 -31.84 -14.85
C GLU A 229 28.55 -31.74 -15.40
N LEU A 230 27.69 -32.70 -15.05
CA LEU A 230 26.27 -32.63 -15.39
C LEU A 230 25.64 -31.42 -14.70
N LYS A 231 25.01 -30.57 -15.48
CA LYS A 231 24.29 -29.39 -15.01
C LYS A 231 22.80 -29.45 -15.41
N SER A 232 21.96 -28.74 -14.69
CA SER A 232 20.54 -28.61 -15.05
C SER A 232 20.42 -27.99 -16.44
N ALA A 233 19.62 -28.62 -17.28
CA ALA A 233 19.50 -28.22 -18.68
C ALA A 233 18.34 -27.30 -18.96
N ALA A 234 17.48 -27.07 -17.99
CA ALA A 234 16.35 -26.15 -18.09
C ALA A 234 16.18 -25.36 -16.78
N CYS A 235 15.68 -24.16 -16.94
CA CYS A 235 15.24 -23.34 -15.83
C CYS A 235 13.83 -22.83 -16.14
N MET A 236 12.93 -22.93 -15.15
CA MET A 236 11.59 -22.37 -15.19
C MET A 236 11.39 -21.50 -13.96
N LEU A 237 11.04 -20.26 -14.18
CA LEU A 237 10.73 -19.32 -13.13
C LEU A 237 9.30 -18.84 -13.27
N ARG A 238 8.62 -18.65 -12.15
CA ARG A 238 7.27 -18.06 -12.10
C ARG A 238 7.25 -16.92 -11.11
N ASP A 239 6.40 -15.94 -11.42
CA ASP A 239 6.08 -14.88 -10.47
C ASP A 239 4.60 -14.52 -10.54
N PHE A 240 4.17 -13.66 -9.65
CA PHE A 240 2.80 -13.19 -9.56
C PHE A 240 2.78 -11.66 -9.72
N ASP A 241 2.08 -11.20 -10.76
CA ASP A 241 1.76 -9.80 -10.95
C ASP A 241 0.33 -9.53 -10.47
N TYR A 242 0.19 -8.73 -9.42
CA TYR A 242 -1.13 -8.34 -8.91
C TYR A 242 -1.93 -7.48 -9.90
N MET A 243 -1.27 -6.84 -10.87
CA MET A 243 -1.92 -6.08 -11.94
C MET A 243 -2.52 -7.00 -13.00
N GLN A 244 -1.97 -8.20 -13.14
CA GLN A 244 -2.42 -9.23 -14.09
C GLN A 244 -2.67 -10.58 -13.37
N PRO A 245 -3.58 -10.64 -12.38
CA PRO A 245 -3.68 -11.78 -11.46
C PRO A 245 -4.15 -13.08 -12.11
N ARG A 246 -4.65 -13.05 -13.33
CA ARG A 246 -5.11 -14.23 -14.09
C ARG A 246 -4.08 -14.76 -15.07
N ASP A 247 -3.03 -14.00 -15.33
CA ASP A 247 -1.94 -14.37 -16.23
C ASP A 247 -0.63 -14.48 -15.43
N PRO A 248 -0.35 -15.65 -14.84
CA PRO A 248 0.86 -15.82 -14.06
C PRO A 248 2.07 -15.63 -14.97
N VAL A 249 2.91 -14.66 -14.64
CA VAL A 249 4.12 -14.40 -15.39
C VAL A 249 5.06 -15.57 -15.21
N SER A 250 5.40 -16.27 -16.30
CA SER A 250 6.32 -17.39 -16.29
C SER A 250 7.33 -17.28 -17.42
N ALA A 251 8.56 -17.62 -17.13
CA ALA A 251 9.63 -17.69 -18.11
C ALA A 251 10.33 -19.04 -18.03
N ARG A 252 10.61 -19.65 -19.17
CA ARG A 252 11.29 -20.94 -19.26
C ARG A 252 12.32 -20.93 -20.37
N LEU A 253 13.52 -21.34 -20.04
CA LEU A 253 14.58 -21.54 -21.01
C LEU A 253 15.17 -22.94 -20.84
N SER A 254 15.40 -23.62 -21.96
CA SER A 254 16.08 -24.90 -21.99
C SER A 254 17.31 -24.82 -22.88
N VAL A 255 18.38 -25.43 -22.47
CA VAL A 255 19.59 -25.56 -23.31
C VAL A 255 19.32 -26.58 -24.41
N THR A 256 19.04 -26.07 -25.62
CA THR A 256 18.68 -26.93 -26.76
C THR A 256 19.85 -27.43 -27.57
N LYS A 257 21.06 -26.88 -27.40
CA LYS A 257 22.26 -27.25 -28.16
C LYS A 257 23.47 -27.31 -27.26
N ASP A 258 24.14 -28.45 -27.23
CA ASP A 258 25.50 -28.59 -26.74
C ASP A 258 26.44 -27.99 -27.79
N PRO A 259 27.16 -26.89 -27.50
CA PRO A 259 28.11 -26.30 -28.45
C PRO A 259 29.22 -27.24 -28.83
N SER A 260 29.46 -28.31 -28.05
CA SER A 260 30.54 -29.29 -28.28
C SER A 260 30.11 -30.51 -29.12
N ASN A 261 28.83 -30.63 -29.47
CA ASN A 261 28.30 -31.84 -30.09
C ASN A 261 27.92 -31.65 -31.57
N GLU A 262 28.90 -31.47 -32.44
CA GLU A 262 28.72 -31.51 -33.91
C GLU A 262 28.24 -32.89 -34.46
N LYS A 263 28.17 -33.94 -33.64
CA LYS A 263 27.85 -35.31 -34.08
C LYS A 263 26.55 -35.88 -33.51
N GLY A 264 25.55 -35.05 -33.21
CA GLY A 264 24.15 -35.50 -33.12
C GLY A 264 23.80 -36.58 -32.11
N ARG A 265 24.61 -36.91 -31.15
CA ARG A 265 24.18 -37.67 -29.97
C ARG A 265 23.69 -36.70 -28.94
N GLY A 266 22.36 -36.50 -28.95
CA GLY A 266 21.67 -35.61 -28.02
C GLY A 266 22.10 -35.92 -26.59
N ARG A 267 22.60 -34.88 -25.93
CA ARG A 267 22.73 -34.85 -24.48
C ARG A 267 21.37 -35.13 -23.90
N GLN A 268 21.23 -36.13 -23.08
CA GLN A 268 19.98 -36.24 -22.31
C GLN A 268 19.88 -35.00 -21.44
N VAL A 269 18.87 -34.19 -21.73
CA VAL A 269 18.50 -33.02 -20.92
C VAL A 269 18.01 -33.54 -19.59
N LEU A 270 18.88 -33.49 -18.58
CA LEU A 270 18.60 -33.95 -17.23
C LEU A 270 18.41 -32.74 -16.33
N GLY A 271 17.23 -32.66 -15.71
CA GLY A 271 16.93 -31.70 -14.64
C GLY A 271 16.42 -30.36 -15.14
N GLU A 272 15.45 -29.87 -14.41
CA GLU A 272 14.90 -28.53 -14.49
C GLU A 272 15.03 -27.87 -13.11
N LEU A 273 15.55 -26.66 -13.08
CA LEU A 273 15.48 -25.78 -11.92
C LEU A 273 14.15 -25.04 -11.98
N TYR A 274 13.31 -25.24 -10.98
CA TYR A 274 12.09 -24.49 -10.80
C TYR A 274 12.20 -23.62 -9.56
N ASP A 275 11.83 -22.34 -9.69
CA ASP A 275 11.83 -21.41 -8.56
C ASP A 275 10.63 -20.46 -8.59
N TYR A 276 10.20 -20.04 -7.41
CA TYR A 276 9.18 -19.05 -7.14
C TYR A 276 9.49 -18.34 -5.81
N PRO A 277 9.42 -17.01 -5.75
CA PRO A 277 9.17 -16.04 -6.84
C PRO A 277 10.41 -15.83 -7.72
N GLY A 278 10.17 -15.56 -9.02
CA GLY A 278 11.22 -15.33 -10.01
C GLY A 278 11.87 -13.94 -9.94
N GLY A 279 11.24 -12.97 -9.29
CA GLY A 279 11.70 -11.59 -9.17
C GLY A 279 11.43 -10.74 -10.41
N PHE A 280 10.31 -10.98 -11.13
CA PHE A 280 9.92 -10.21 -12.31
C PHE A 280 8.41 -10.08 -12.45
N LEU A 281 7.97 -8.97 -13.05
CA LEU A 281 6.54 -8.65 -13.27
C LEU A 281 6.16 -8.61 -14.76
N SER A 282 7.08 -8.93 -15.68
CA SER A 282 6.79 -9.01 -17.12
C SER A 282 7.49 -10.20 -17.77
N HIS A 283 6.95 -10.70 -18.88
CA HIS A 283 7.56 -11.81 -19.64
C HIS A 283 8.95 -11.47 -20.14
N ASP A 284 9.16 -10.29 -20.71
CA ASP A 284 10.47 -9.86 -21.22
C ASP A 284 11.55 -9.86 -20.12
N ARG A 285 11.17 -9.40 -18.91
CA ARG A 285 12.05 -9.46 -17.74
C ARG A 285 12.29 -10.89 -17.30
N GLY A 286 11.25 -11.72 -17.33
CA GLY A 286 11.35 -13.15 -17.01
C GLY A 286 12.33 -13.88 -17.92
N ASP A 287 12.28 -13.59 -19.22
CA ASP A 287 13.20 -14.17 -20.21
C ASP A 287 14.66 -13.76 -19.96
N GLN A 288 14.89 -12.52 -19.54
CA GLN A 288 16.24 -12.07 -19.15
C GLN A 288 16.73 -12.77 -17.90
N VAL A 289 15.88 -12.87 -16.86
CA VAL A 289 16.25 -13.52 -15.59
C VAL A 289 16.50 -15.01 -15.80
N VAL A 290 15.64 -15.71 -16.54
CA VAL A 290 15.82 -17.14 -16.81
C VAL A 290 17.06 -17.41 -17.68
N THR A 291 17.37 -16.49 -18.63
CA THR A 291 18.60 -16.56 -19.43
C THR A 291 19.83 -16.42 -18.54
N THR A 292 19.83 -15.48 -17.61
CA THR A 292 20.91 -15.30 -16.64
C THR A 292 21.09 -16.54 -15.77
N ARG A 293 19.99 -17.15 -15.29
CA ARG A 293 20.04 -18.39 -14.49
C ARG A 293 20.60 -19.58 -15.26
N VAL A 294 20.19 -19.76 -16.51
CA VAL A 294 20.74 -20.82 -17.36
C VAL A 294 22.21 -20.60 -17.65
N ASN A 295 22.63 -19.36 -17.93
CA ASN A 295 24.02 -19.01 -18.13
C ASN A 295 24.87 -19.25 -16.87
N GLU A 296 24.36 -18.94 -15.68
CA GLU A 296 24.98 -19.22 -14.39
C GLU A 296 25.28 -20.74 -14.25
N GLU A 297 24.25 -21.57 -14.46
CA GLU A 297 24.37 -23.04 -14.39
C GLU A 297 25.35 -23.57 -15.43
N GLN A 298 25.30 -23.08 -16.65
CA GLN A 298 26.10 -23.56 -17.75
C GLN A 298 27.56 -23.04 -17.72
N SER A 299 27.81 -21.92 -16.99
CA SER A 299 29.17 -21.33 -16.92
C SER A 299 30.23 -22.31 -16.48
N PHE A 300 29.90 -23.21 -15.56
CA PHE A 300 30.84 -24.21 -15.01
C PHE A 300 30.58 -25.65 -15.50
N TYR A 301 29.95 -25.78 -16.66
CA TYR A 301 29.74 -27.10 -17.27
C TYR A 301 31.07 -27.76 -17.63
N GLU A 302 31.95 -26.99 -18.27
CA GLU A 302 33.33 -27.43 -18.59
C GLU A 302 34.31 -26.48 -17.91
N VAL A 303 35.17 -27.05 -17.08
CA VAL A 303 36.17 -26.32 -16.31
C VAL A 303 37.52 -26.91 -16.60
N VAL A 304 38.49 -26.06 -16.88
CA VAL A 304 39.87 -26.44 -17.01
C VAL A 304 40.66 -26.00 -15.78
N GLN A 305 41.38 -26.94 -15.17
CA GLN A 305 42.35 -26.66 -14.13
C GLN A 305 43.73 -26.72 -14.76
N ALA A 306 44.50 -25.66 -14.67
CA ALA A 306 45.83 -25.55 -15.19
C ALA A 306 46.82 -25.12 -14.10
N ALA A 307 48.06 -25.51 -14.19
CA ALA A 307 49.12 -25.06 -13.28
C ALA A 307 50.43 -24.86 -14.02
N GLY A 308 51.26 -23.97 -13.51
CA GLY A 308 52.55 -23.67 -14.09
C GLY A 308 53.30 -22.53 -13.41
N ASN A 309 54.26 -21.95 -14.12
CA ASN A 309 55.08 -20.83 -13.68
C ASN A 309 54.77 -19.53 -14.48
N THR A 310 53.62 -19.44 -15.13
CA THR A 310 53.24 -18.32 -16.01
C THR A 310 52.93 -17.07 -15.18
N ARG A 311 53.90 -16.15 -15.12
CA ARG A 311 53.89 -14.96 -14.20
C ARG A 311 52.86 -13.93 -14.58
N GLY A 312 52.61 -13.74 -15.89
CA GLY A 312 51.75 -12.65 -16.37
C GLY A 312 50.27 -12.95 -16.35
N LEU A 313 49.82 -14.20 -16.18
CA LEU A 313 48.39 -14.53 -16.19
C LEU A 313 47.70 -14.18 -14.88
N GLY A 314 46.55 -13.55 -14.99
CA GLY A 314 45.66 -13.20 -13.86
C GLY A 314 44.18 -13.31 -14.23
N VAL A 315 43.34 -13.22 -13.24
CA VAL A 315 41.87 -13.28 -13.42
C VAL A 315 41.40 -12.16 -14.37
N GLY A 316 40.52 -12.50 -15.31
CA GLY A 316 40.05 -11.61 -16.39
C GLY A 316 40.87 -11.71 -17.68
N ASN A 317 42.09 -12.28 -17.67
CA ASN A 317 42.89 -12.46 -18.88
C ASN A 317 42.35 -13.60 -19.74
N VAL A 318 42.55 -13.48 -21.05
CA VAL A 318 42.24 -14.49 -22.06
C VAL A 318 43.52 -14.92 -22.77
N PHE A 319 43.71 -16.22 -22.94
CA PHE A 319 44.86 -16.78 -23.68
C PHE A 319 44.49 -18.06 -24.42
N ALA A 320 45.26 -18.40 -25.41
CA ALA A 320 45.20 -19.70 -26.10
C ALA A 320 46.44 -20.54 -25.79
N LEU A 321 46.33 -21.88 -25.92
CA LEU A 321 47.46 -22.76 -25.76
C LEU A 321 48.32 -22.83 -27.04
N THR A 322 49.63 -22.94 -26.84
CA THR A 322 50.56 -23.38 -27.86
C THR A 322 51.24 -24.66 -27.41
N GLU A 323 51.82 -25.43 -28.34
CA GLU A 323 52.53 -26.66 -28.05
C GLU A 323 51.69 -27.72 -27.29
N ALA A 324 50.35 -27.67 -27.44
CA ALA A 324 49.48 -28.64 -26.78
C ALA A 324 49.39 -29.95 -27.60
N PRO A 325 49.40 -31.11 -26.93
CA PRO A 325 49.37 -32.42 -27.62
C PRO A 325 47.94 -32.80 -28.11
N PHE A 326 46.95 -31.95 -27.96
CA PHE A 326 45.55 -32.22 -28.32
C PHE A 326 44.98 -31.13 -29.26
N SER A 327 43.91 -31.45 -29.94
CA SER A 327 43.32 -30.64 -31.05
C SER A 327 42.70 -29.31 -30.65
N ASP A 328 42.45 -29.06 -29.35
CA ASP A 328 41.75 -27.86 -28.86
C ASP A 328 42.66 -26.67 -28.54
N SER A 329 43.90 -26.73 -29.00
CA SER A 329 44.90 -25.65 -28.79
C SER A 329 44.52 -24.27 -29.31
N LYS A 330 43.51 -24.19 -30.20
CA LYS A 330 43.03 -22.91 -30.80
C LYS A 330 41.90 -22.24 -30.00
N VAL A 331 41.36 -22.88 -28.98
CA VAL A 331 40.33 -22.30 -28.17
C VAL A 331 40.95 -21.36 -27.13
N ALA A 332 40.53 -20.11 -27.13
CA ALA A 332 40.95 -19.19 -26.11
C ALA A 332 40.22 -19.48 -24.79
N HIS A 333 40.91 -19.34 -23.68
CA HIS A 333 40.44 -19.62 -22.34
C HIS A 333 40.48 -18.35 -21.50
N LEU A 334 39.41 -18.11 -20.73
CA LEU A 334 39.30 -17.05 -19.74
C LEU A 334 39.76 -17.55 -18.38
N VAL A 335 40.65 -16.83 -17.72
CA VAL A 335 41.03 -17.09 -16.33
C VAL A 335 39.95 -16.56 -15.41
N VAL A 336 39.21 -17.46 -14.75
CA VAL A 336 38.12 -17.10 -13.80
C VAL A 336 38.56 -17.26 -12.34
N GLY A 337 39.65 -17.96 -12.10
CA GLY A 337 40.23 -18.10 -10.77
C GLY A 337 41.72 -18.35 -10.86
N ALA A 338 42.48 -17.86 -9.90
CA ALA A 338 43.91 -18.05 -9.79
C ALA A 338 44.35 -18.20 -8.33
N ARG A 339 45.26 -19.08 -8.08
CA ARG A 339 46.02 -19.17 -6.83
C ARG A 339 47.50 -19.03 -7.16
N TYR A 340 48.18 -18.27 -6.34
CA TYR A 340 49.60 -17.96 -6.52
C TYR A 340 50.38 -18.37 -5.29
N GLU A 341 51.57 -18.94 -5.53
CA GLU A 341 52.58 -19.24 -4.54
C GLU A 341 53.93 -18.70 -5.04
N LEU A 342 54.39 -17.64 -4.39
CA LEU A 342 55.67 -17.00 -4.68
C LEU A 342 56.60 -17.14 -3.48
N ARG A 343 57.87 -17.43 -3.76
CA ARG A 343 58.90 -17.44 -2.73
C ARG A 343 60.10 -16.62 -3.24
N GLY A 344 60.53 -15.71 -2.41
CA GLY A 344 61.73 -14.91 -2.66
C GLY A 344 62.95 -15.52 -1.99
N HIS A 345 64.09 -15.20 -2.52
CA HIS A 345 65.34 -15.48 -1.86
C HIS A 345 65.52 -14.58 -0.64
N ALA A 346 65.32 -15.14 0.54
CA ALA A 346 65.58 -14.39 1.78
C ALA A 346 67.07 -14.39 2.09
N PRO A 347 67.68 -13.26 2.43
CA PRO A 347 69.07 -13.23 2.87
C PRO A 347 69.21 -14.10 4.12
N ARG A 348 69.98 -15.18 4.01
CA ARG A 348 70.44 -15.99 5.15
C ARG A 348 71.79 -15.48 5.55
N SER A 349 72.02 -15.28 6.85
CA SER A 349 73.31 -14.98 7.37
C SER A 349 74.26 -16.17 7.08
N GLY A 350 75.18 -16.00 6.12
CA GLY A 350 76.22 -17.04 5.77
C GLY A 350 76.03 -17.86 4.49
N ASP A 351 74.90 -17.63 3.73
CA ASP A 351 74.72 -18.30 2.43
C ASP A 351 75.19 -17.41 1.27
N ASP A 352 76.29 -17.73 0.65
CA ASP A 352 76.78 -17.09 -0.60
C ASP A 352 76.17 -17.72 -1.88
N GLU A 353 75.19 -18.65 -1.75
CA GLU A 353 74.51 -19.19 -2.91
C GLU A 353 73.26 -18.40 -3.26
N PRO A 354 73.14 -17.95 -4.51
CA PRO A 354 71.94 -17.27 -4.97
C PRO A 354 70.79 -18.26 -5.04
N GLY A 355 69.93 -18.27 -4.03
CA GLY A 355 68.61 -18.95 -4.12
C GLY A 355 67.79 -18.30 -5.20
N ASN A 356 67.16 -19.11 -6.05
CA ASN A 356 66.26 -18.57 -7.09
C ASN A 356 64.87 -18.28 -6.54
N ASP A 357 64.35 -17.07 -6.83
CA ASP A 357 62.94 -16.80 -6.66
C ASP A 357 62.09 -17.86 -7.38
N SER A 358 60.98 -18.22 -6.79
CA SER A 358 60.03 -19.17 -7.43
C SER A 358 58.65 -18.55 -7.56
N PHE A 359 57.98 -18.87 -8.67
CA PHE A 359 56.61 -18.48 -8.96
C PHE A 359 55.83 -19.72 -9.41
N HIS A 360 54.73 -19.98 -8.77
CA HIS A 360 53.78 -21.02 -9.16
C HIS A 360 52.38 -20.45 -9.20
N CYS A 361 51.60 -20.79 -10.23
CA CYS A 361 50.19 -20.46 -10.33
C CYS A 361 49.33 -21.69 -10.63
N SER A 362 48.17 -21.75 -10.00
CA SER A 362 47.11 -22.71 -10.31
C SER A 362 45.91 -21.91 -10.81
N LEU A 363 45.45 -22.20 -12.02
CA LEU A 363 44.44 -21.45 -12.74
C LEU A 363 43.16 -22.27 -12.90
N THR A 364 42.01 -21.62 -12.74
CA THR A 364 40.71 -22.14 -13.15
C THR A 364 40.26 -21.36 -14.38
N LEU A 365 39.97 -22.09 -15.45
CA LEU A 365 39.74 -21.54 -16.77
C LEU A 365 38.40 -22.00 -17.31
N LEU A 366 37.75 -21.13 -18.07
CA LEU A 366 36.57 -21.44 -18.87
C LEU A 366 36.85 -21.12 -20.35
N SER A 367 36.12 -21.76 -21.26
CA SER A 367 36.18 -21.37 -22.66
C SER A 367 35.76 -19.89 -22.83
N SER A 368 36.58 -19.10 -23.54
CA SER A 368 36.25 -17.68 -23.80
C SER A 368 35.03 -17.48 -24.70
N ARG A 369 34.55 -18.54 -25.35
CA ARG A 369 33.33 -18.53 -26.17
C ARG A 369 32.07 -18.50 -25.31
N GLN A 370 32.18 -18.88 -24.05
CA GLN A 370 31.11 -18.93 -23.10
C GLN A 370 31.11 -17.65 -22.24
N ALA A 371 29.94 -17.03 -22.09
CA ALA A 371 29.80 -15.92 -21.15
C ALA A 371 30.00 -16.45 -19.73
N PHE A 372 30.87 -15.84 -18.97
CA PHE A 372 30.92 -16.08 -17.53
C PHE A 372 29.78 -15.33 -16.84
N CYS A 373 28.93 -16.07 -16.17
CA CYS A 373 27.91 -15.54 -15.31
C CYS A 373 28.25 -15.87 -13.85
N PRO A 374 28.36 -14.91 -12.95
CA PRO A 374 28.74 -15.17 -11.58
C PRO A 374 27.67 -16.04 -10.87
N PRO A 375 28.08 -17.07 -10.13
CA PRO A 375 27.15 -17.88 -9.36
C PRO A 375 26.60 -17.09 -8.20
N ARG A 376 25.30 -17.25 -7.92
CA ARG A 376 24.61 -16.64 -6.78
C ARG A 376 25.03 -17.30 -5.48
N ARG A 377 26.04 -16.78 -4.84
CA ARG A 377 26.57 -17.26 -3.55
C ARG A 377 26.24 -16.32 -2.39
N THR A 378 25.90 -15.09 -2.69
CA THR A 378 25.57 -14.08 -1.70
C THR A 378 24.07 -14.16 -1.36
N PRO A 379 23.72 -14.49 -0.11
CA PRO A 379 22.32 -14.64 0.28
C PRO A 379 21.60 -13.30 0.22
N ARG A 380 20.31 -13.34 -0.13
CA ARG A 380 19.42 -12.19 0.03
C ARG A 380 19.09 -11.98 1.50
N PRO A 381 18.89 -10.74 1.95
CA PRO A 381 18.39 -10.48 3.28
C PRO A 381 16.94 -10.96 3.41
N VAL A 382 16.59 -11.48 4.58
CA VAL A 382 15.25 -11.96 4.90
C VAL A 382 14.73 -11.22 6.12
N ILE A 383 13.53 -10.65 6.00
CA ILE A 383 12.80 -10.05 7.11
C ILE A 383 11.85 -11.11 7.68
N GLN A 384 12.17 -11.62 8.87
CA GLN A 384 11.50 -12.78 9.45
C GLN A 384 10.16 -12.49 10.13
N GLY A 385 9.81 -11.22 10.35
CA GLY A 385 8.59 -10.86 11.06
C GLY A 385 8.02 -9.51 10.63
N PRO A 386 6.82 -9.17 11.11
CA PRO A 386 6.22 -7.89 10.81
C PRO A 386 7.04 -6.73 11.38
N GLN A 387 6.94 -5.60 10.70
CA GLN A 387 7.49 -4.32 11.13
C GLN A 387 6.40 -3.26 11.11
N THR A 388 6.64 -2.10 11.70
CA THR A 388 5.77 -0.95 11.52
C THR A 388 6.43 0.10 10.64
N ALA A 389 5.58 0.87 9.95
CA ALA A 389 5.98 1.97 9.09
C ALA A 389 4.97 3.11 9.20
N LEU A 390 5.38 4.31 8.85
CA LEU A 390 4.52 5.48 8.80
C LEU A 390 3.99 5.68 7.38
N VAL A 391 2.70 5.96 7.26
CA VAL A 391 2.11 6.42 6.00
C VAL A 391 2.52 7.87 5.77
N VAL A 392 3.06 8.15 4.61
CA VAL A 392 3.51 9.49 4.22
C VAL A 392 2.81 9.97 2.95
N GLY A 393 2.87 11.26 2.69
CA GLY A 393 2.28 11.89 1.51
C GLY A 393 3.05 13.15 1.10
N PRO A 394 2.75 13.71 -0.08
CA PRO A 394 3.46 14.88 -0.58
C PRO A 394 3.20 16.10 0.31
N ARG A 395 4.24 16.76 0.74
CA ARG A 395 4.19 18.08 1.37
C ARG A 395 4.09 19.16 0.27
N LYS A 396 2.88 19.38 -0.25
CA LYS A 396 2.69 20.40 -1.29
C LYS A 396 2.43 21.81 -0.75
N ASP A 397 1.97 21.93 0.50
CA ASP A 397 1.63 23.21 1.12
C ASP A 397 1.65 23.02 2.64
N PRO A 398 2.32 23.89 3.42
CA PRO A 398 2.28 23.83 4.89
C PRO A 398 0.85 23.88 5.47
N ASP A 399 -0.10 24.45 4.71
CA ASP A 399 -1.49 24.61 5.14
C ASP A 399 -2.43 23.49 4.65
N HIS A 400 -1.96 22.57 3.74
CA HIS A 400 -2.76 21.50 3.18
C HIS A 400 -1.93 20.22 3.01
N GLU A 401 -1.55 19.58 4.11
CA GLU A 401 -1.08 18.19 4.07
C GLU A 401 -2.21 17.31 3.55
N ALA A 402 -1.92 16.52 2.52
CA ALA A 402 -2.89 15.55 2.03
C ALA A 402 -3.13 14.49 3.12
N GLU A 403 -4.27 14.54 3.79
CA GLU A 403 -4.65 13.55 4.81
C GLU A 403 -4.79 12.13 4.24
N LEU A 404 -5.11 12.03 2.95
CA LEU A 404 -5.28 10.78 2.22
C LEU A 404 -4.48 10.84 0.92
N TRP A 405 -3.57 9.88 0.75
CA TRP A 405 -2.76 9.76 -0.46
C TRP A 405 -2.66 8.29 -0.88
N THR A 406 -3.24 7.97 -2.03
CA THR A 406 -3.22 6.61 -2.61
C THR A 406 -3.02 6.71 -4.11
N ASP A 407 -2.52 5.63 -4.70
CA ASP A 407 -2.54 5.45 -6.14
C ASP A 407 -3.87 4.83 -6.64
N ASP A 408 -3.95 4.55 -7.94
CA ASP A 408 -5.15 3.98 -8.58
C ASP A 408 -5.51 2.57 -8.09
N TRP A 409 -4.60 1.86 -7.44
CA TRP A 409 -4.80 0.52 -6.86
C TRP A 409 -5.05 0.56 -5.35
N GLY A 410 -5.11 1.75 -4.76
CA GLY A 410 -5.31 1.91 -3.31
C GLY A 410 -4.07 1.59 -2.48
N ARG A 411 -2.87 1.59 -3.10
CA ARG A 411 -1.61 1.49 -2.37
C ARG A 411 -1.35 2.78 -1.61
N VAL A 412 -0.63 2.68 -0.51
CA VAL A 412 -0.19 3.81 0.31
C VAL A 412 1.32 3.96 0.25
N LEU A 413 1.80 5.16 0.45
CA LEU A 413 3.22 5.46 0.47
C LEU A 413 3.75 5.29 1.90
N LEU A 414 4.75 4.43 2.09
CA LEU A 414 5.29 4.09 3.40
C LEU A 414 6.73 4.53 3.56
N ARG A 415 7.05 5.03 4.75
CA ARG A 415 8.39 5.26 5.24
C ARG A 415 8.67 4.34 6.42
N PHE A 416 9.71 3.53 6.32
CA PHE A 416 10.13 2.63 7.39
C PHE A 416 10.93 3.35 8.47
N HIS A 417 10.83 2.91 9.73
CA HIS A 417 11.55 3.51 10.86
C HIS A 417 13.07 3.37 10.78
N TRP A 418 13.58 2.38 10.06
CA TRP A 418 15.01 2.18 9.87
C TRP A 418 15.59 3.03 8.74
N GLU A 419 14.78 3.72 7.97
CA GLU A 419 15.28 4.62 6.94
C GLU A 419 15.86 5.87 7.58
N ARG A 420 17.09 6.19 7.20
CA ARG A 420 17.76 7.37 7.72
C ARG A 420 17.18 8.61 7.02
N LEU A 421 16.49 9.43 7.78
CA LEU A 421 16.14 10.79 7.38
C LEU A 421 17.44 11.55 7.08
N GLY A 422 17.40 12.54 6.18
CA GLY A 422 18.53 13.37 5.76
C GLY A 422 19.46 13.82 6.88
N PRO A 423 20.48 14.60 6.68
CA PRO A 423 21.57 14.74 7.63
C PRO A 423 21.07 15.21 8.99
N GLU A 424 20.99 14.27 9.96
CA GLU A 424 20.84 14.60 11.38
C GLU A 424 22.02 15.44 11.88
N LYS A 425 23.10 15.49 11.08
CA LYS A 425 24.28 16.35 11.29
C LYS A 425 24.66 17.04 10.00
N PRO A 426 24.74 18.39 9.98
CA PRO A 426 25.18 19.15 8.81
C PRO A 426 26.56 18.78 8.27
N ASP A 427 27.36 18.04 9.04
CA ASP A 427 28.78 17.76 8.78
C ASP A 427 29.03 16.36 8.20
N ASP A 428 28.02 15.58 7.80
CA ASP A 428 28.24 14.30 7.10
C ASP A 428 28.44 14.55 5.58
N PRO A 429 29.68 14.58 5.09
CA PRO A 429 29.97 14.88 3.69
C PRO A 429 29.43 13.82 2.72
N SER A 430 29.07 12.63 3.23
CA SER A 430 28.50 11.55 2.38
C SER A 430 27.06 11.83 1.96
N ARG A 431 26.40 12.84 2.55
CA ARG A 431 25.00 13.19 2.34
C ARG A 431 24.76 14.60 1.81
N ALA A 432 25.83 15.35 1.54
CA ALA A 432 25.76 16.75 1.12
C ALA A 432 25.07 16.99 -0.24
N HIS A 433 24.67 15.95 -0.96
CA HIS A 433 24.04 16.03 -2.28
C HIS A 433 22.65 15.40 -2.36
N ASP A 434 22.03 15.03 -1.23
CA ASP A 434 20.62 14.61 -1.22
C ASP A 434 19.74 15.87 -1.27
N GLU A 435 19.51 16.41 -2.47
CA GLU A 435 18.57 17.51 -2.72
C GLU A 435 17.14 17.16 -2.28
N ASP A 436 16.84 15.86 -2.16
CA ASP A 436 15.55 15.30 -1.72
C ASP A 436 15.45 15.08 -0.20
N ALA A 437 16.42 15.55 0.59
CA ALA A 437 16.48 15.29 2.03
C ALA A 437 15.25 15.80 2.82
N ASN A 438 14.48 16.70 2.24
CA ASN A 438 13.26 17.27 2.84
C ASN A 438 11.96 16.69 2.28
N ASP A 439 12.00 15.80 1.30
CA ASP A 439 10.81 15.16 0.76
C ASP A 439 10.64 13.76 1.36
N ASP A 440 9.67 13.62 2.26
CA ASP A 440 9.30 12.34 2.88
C ASP A 440 8.87 11.29 1.84
N THR A 441 8.53 11.70 0.61
CA THR A 441 8.08 10.81 -0.46
C THR A 441 9.22 10.25 -1.30
N ALA A 442 10.36 10.94 -1.38
CA ALA A 442 11.51 10.54 -2.22
C ALA A 442 12.13 9.20 -1.80
N ARG A 443 11.93 8.80 -0.54
CA ARG A 443 12.45 7.56 0.05
C ARG A 443 11.37 6.58 0.50
N ALA A 444 10.11 6.94 0.30
CA ALA A 444 8.99 6.09 0.66
C ALA A 444 8.66 5.14 -0.50
N CYS A 445 8.06 4.01 -0.23
CA CYS A 445 7.65 3.04 -1.25
C CYS A 445 6.14 2.84 -1.28
N TRP A 446 5.59 2.61 -2.48
CA TRP A 446 4.19 2.26 -2.66
C TRP A 446 3.93 0.82 -2.22
N VAL A 447 3.02 0.63 -1.26
CA VAL A 447 2.72 -0.67 -0.67
C VAL A 447 1.24 -0.96 -0.69
N GLY A 448 0.86 -2.15 -1.16
CA GLY A 448 -0.51 -2.64 -1.17
C GLY A 448 -1.06 -2.82 0.25
N VAL A 449 -2.35 -2.54 0.43
CA VAL A 449 -3.03 -2.68 1.72
C VAL A 449 -3.94 -3.90 1.69
N ALA A 450 -3.68 -4.88 2.55
CA ALA A 450 -4.56 -6.01 2.75
C ALA A 450 -5.89 -5.55 3.37
N SER A 451 -6.98 -6.13 2.90
CA SER A 451 -8.33 -5.85 3.41
C SER A 451 -8.93 -7.13 3.98
N ALA A 452 -9.73 -6.99 5.03
CA ALA A 452 -10.45 -8.12 5.64
C ALA A 452 -11.45 -8.78 4.66
N TRP A 453 -11.88 -8.04 3.64
CA TRP A 453 -12.82 -8.52 2.62
C TRP A 453 -12.59 -7.76 1.33
N ALA A 454 -12.20 -8.46 0.26
CA ALA A 454 -11.88 -7.86 -1.03
C ALA A 454 -12.40 -8.72 -2.17
N GLY A 455 -13.08 -8.09 -3.15
CA GLY A 455 -13.58 -8.71 -4.34
C GLY A 455 -13.71 -7.71 -5.49
N LYS A 456 -14.26 -8.16 -6.63
CA LYS A 456 -14.42 -7.31 -7.81
C LYS A 456 -15.44 -6.21 -7.55
N GLN A 457 -14.99 -5.02 -7.18
CA GLN A 457 -15.80 -3.82 -6.87
C GLN A 457 -16.73 -4.00 -5.65
N TRP A 458 -16.36 -4.89 -4.71
CA TRP A 458 -17.06 -5.06 -3.44
C TRP A 458 -16.07 -5.49 -2.34
N GLY A 459 -16.42 -5.22 -1.09
CA GLY A 459 -15.59 -5.56 0.06
C GLY A 459 -15.55 -4.47 1.12
N ALA A 460 -14.60 -4.59 2.05
CA ALA A 460 -14.33 -3.60 3.09
C ALA A 460 -13.07 -2.80 2.70
N GLN A 461 -13.18 -1.49 2.66
CA GLN A 461 -12.06 -0.61 2.34
C GLN A 461 -11.90 0.43 3.44
N PHE A 462 -10.75 0.39 4.11
CA PHE A 462 -10.34 1.36 5.11
C PHE A 462 -8.95 1.88 4.73
N THR A 463 -8.89 3.01 4.06
CA THR A 463 -7.63 3.60 3.59
C THR A 463 -6.80 4.14 4.77
N PRO A 464 -5.54 3.72 4.95
CA PRO A 464 -4.64 4.34 5.91
C PRO A 464 -4.40 5.82 5.55
N ARG A 465 -4.33 6.67 6.56
CA ARG A 465 -4.11 8.10 6.39
C ARG A 465 -2.64 8.46 6.55
N VAL A 466 -2.24 9.56 5.97
CA VAL A 466 -0.91 10.14 6.24
C VAL A 466 -0.76 10.39 7.73
N GLY A 467 0.34 9.92 8.32
CA GLY A 467 0.60 9.93 9.75
C GLY A 467 0.13 8.68 10.51
N ASP A 468 -0.63 7.77 9.86
CA ASP A 468 -0.97 6.49 10.49
C ASP A 468 0.26 5.56 10.56
N GLU A 469 0.37 4.81 11.66
CA GLU A 469 1.32 3.72 11.80
C GLU A 469 0.66 2.42 11.36
N VAL A 470 1.29 1.77 10.38
CA VAL A 470 0.79 0.53 9.78
C VAL A 470 1.72 -0.64 10.08
N MET A 471 1.15 -1.83 10.21
CA MET A 471 1.88 -3.08 10.30
C MET A 471 2.18 -3.59 8.89
N VAL A 472 3.44 -3.90 8.62
CA VAL A 472 3.93 -4.36 7.32
C VAL A 472 4.54 -5.73 7.46
N GLU A 473 4.13 -6.65 6.62
CA GLU A 473 4.75 -7.95 6.41
C GLU A 473 5.42 -7.99 5.03
N PHE A 474 6.29 -8.97 4.85
CA PHE A 474 7.08 -9.11 3.63
C PHE A 474 6.81 -10.48 3.02
N LEU A 475 6.32 -10.50 1.78
CA LEU A 475 6.00 -11.76 1.09
C LEU A 475 7.28 -12.58 0.93
N GLU A 476 7.27 -13.84 1.39
CA GLU A 476 8.44 -14.73 1.45
C GLU A 476 9.63 -14.15 2.27
N GLY A 477 9.37 -13.14 3.09
CA GLY A 477 10.41 -12.42 3.82
C GLY A 477 11.29 -11.52 2.95
N ASP A 478 10.94 -11.31 1.68
CA ASP A 478 11.69 -10.48 0.74
C ASP A 478 11.48 -8.99 1.06
N PRO A 479 12.54 -8.24 1.44
CA PRO A 479 12.43 -6.81 1.69
C PRO A 479 11.85 -6.00 0.52
N ASP A 480 11.97 -6.50 -0.69
CA ASP A 480 11.46 -5.86 -1.91
C ASP A 480 9.95 -6.12 -2.13
N ARG A 481 9.28 -6.89 -1.26
CA ARG A 481 7.86 -7.30 -1.41
C ARG A 481 7.01 -7.03 -0.16
N PRO A 482 6.92 -5.78 0.32
CA PRO A 482 6.11 -5.42 1.49
C PRO A 482 4.61 -5.43 1.18
N ILE A 483 3.81 -5.71 2.22
CA ILE A 483 2.36 -5.60 2.22
C ILE A 483 1.88 -5.09 3.58
N VAL A 484 0.98 -4.12 3.60
CA VAL A 484 0.32 -3.67 4.83
C VAL A 484 -0.72 -4.69 5.24
N THR A 485 -0.58 -5.26 6.44
CA THR A 485 -1.49 -6.27 6.98
C THR A 485 -2.36 -5.76 8.12
N GLY A 486 -2.05 -4.58 8.68
CA GLY A 486 -2.80 -4.00 9.78
C GLY A 486 -2.43 -2.56 10.10
N ARG A 487 -2.98 -2.08 11.20
CA ARG A 487 -2.72 -0.76 11.77
C ARG A 487 -2.52 -0.89 13.26
N VAL A 488 -1.75 0.01 13.83
CA VAL A 488 -1.52 0.07 15.28
C VAL A 488 -1.80 1.47 15.80
N TYR A 489 -2.41 1.53 16.97
CA TYR A 489 -2.51 2.77 17.71
C TYR A 489 -1.20 3.06 18.41
N ASN A 490 -0.87 4.34 18.56
CA ASN A 490 0.34 4.79 19.23
C ASN A 490 0.05 6.00 20.16
N ASN A 491 1.08 6.66 20.66
CA ASN A 491 0.88 7.79 21.57
C ASN A 491 0.27 9.02 20.90
N VAL A 492 0.41 9.16 19.57
CA VAL A 492 -0.19 10.25 18.78
C VAL A 492 -1.61 9.83 18.35
N ASN A 493 -1.74 8.69 17.69
CA ASN A 493 -3.01 8.13 17.21
C ASN A 493 -3.57 7.15 18.24
N ARG A 494 -4.35 7.65 19.21
CA ARG A 494 -4.93 6.83 20.28
C ARG A 494 -6.22 6.15 19.83
N PRO A 495 -6.57 4.99 20.43
CA PRO A 495 -7.83 4.30 20.12
C PRO A 495 -9.04 5.19 20.45
N PRO A 496 -10.14 5.07 19.69
CA PRO A 496 -11.35 5.87 19.89
C PRO A 496 -12.06 5.60 21.21
N TYR A 497 -11.86 4.40 21.78
CA TYR A 497 -12.45 3.98 23.05
C TYR A 497 -11.32 3.70 24.08
N PRO A 498 -10.82 4.74 24.80
CA PRO A 498 -9.69 4.59 25.72
C PRO A 498 -10.08 3.87 26.99
N ASN A 499 -9.08 3.61 27.86
CA ASN A 499 -9.28 2.99 29.16
C ASN A 499 -10.45 3.65 29.95
N GLY A 500 -11.32 2.82 30.53
CA GLY A 500 -12.60 3.22 31.13
C GLY A 500 -13.81 3.05 30.20
N ARG A 501 -13.60 2.77 28.93
CA ARG A 501 -14.64 2.42 27.92
C ARG A 501 -14.36 1.06 27.28
N ASN A 502 -13.87 0.12 28.04
CA ASN A 502 -13.37 -1.19 27.53
C ASN A 502 -14.49 -2.10 27.04
N THR A 503 -15.75 -1.77 27.38
CA THR A 503 -16.95 -2.47 26.88
C THR A 503 -17.43 -1.93 25.54
N GLN A 504 -16.84 -0.83 25.07
CA GLN A 504 -17.18 -0.23 23.78
C GLN A 504 -16.33 -0.81 22.66
N SER A 505 -16.96 -1.12 21.56
CA SER A 505 -16.32 -1.50 20.30
C SER A 505 -17.03 -0.83 19.13
N GLY A 506 -16.37 -0.66 17.98
CA GLY A 506 -17.03 -0.07 16.84
C GLY A 506 -16.11 0.51 15.78
N ILE A 507 -16.71 1.17 14.82
CA ILE A 507 -16.06 1.89 13.73
C ILE A 507 -16.34 3.37 13.89
N LYS A 508 -15.29 4.16 14.08
CA LYS A 508 -15.39 5.63 14.13
C LYS A 508 -14.55 6.19 12.98
N THR A 509 -15.17 7.01 12.14
CA THR A 509 -14.50 7.67 11.02
C THR A 509 -14.02 9.08 11.42
N HIS A 510 -13.40 9.76 10.49
CA HIS A 510 -12.96 11.16 10.66
C HIS A 510 -13.25 11.91 9.37
N SER A 511 -13.89 13.06 9.46
CA SER A 511 -14.18 13.90 8.29
C SER A 511 -12.90 14.48 7.70
N THR A 512 -12.79 14.50 6.37
CA THR A 512 -11.62 15.01 5.65
C THR A 512 -12.08 15.88 4.47
N PRO A 513 -11.34 16.95 4.10
CA PRO A 513 -10.17 17.48 4.80
C PRO A 513 -10.51 18.32 6.05
N GLY A 514 -9.57 18.35 7.01
CA GLY A 514 -9.62 19.32 8.12
C GLY A 514 -10.70 19.09 9.18
N GLY A 515 -11.26 17.89 9.30
CA GLY A 515 -12.24 17.58 10.34
C GLY A 515 -11.65 17.67 11.75
N GLY A 516 -12.44 18.19 12.73
CA GLY A 516 -12.10 18.18 14.14
C GLY A 516 -12.48 16.87 14.83
N ALA A 517 -12.24 16.80 16.14
CA ALA A 517 -12.52 15.60 16.95
C ALA A 517 -14.02 15.23 16.98
N ASP A 518 -14.91 16.19 16.74
CA ASP A 518 -16.35 16.00 16.76
C ASP A 518 -16.96 15.72 15.37
N ASN A 519 -16.16 15.74 14.30
CA ASN A 519 -16.61 15.50 12.92
C ASN A 519 -16.36 14.05 12.49
N PHE A 520 -17.33 13.17 12.73
CA PHE A 520 -17.19 11.73 12.46
C PHE A 520 -18.52 11.02 12.23
N ASN A 521 -18.49 9.93 11.51
CA ASN A 521 -19.55 8.91 11.53
C ASN A 521 -19.15 7.80 12.51
N GLU A 522 -20.12 7.17 13.16
CA GLU A 522 -19.84 6.12 14.13
C GLU A 522 -20.87 5.00 14.07
N LEU A 523 -20.39 3.76 14.12
CA LEU A 523 -21.14 2.58 14.47
C LEU A 523 -20.48 1.98 15.71
N ARG A 524 -21.15 2.10 16.87
CA ARG A 524 -20.60 1.68 18.16
C ARG A 524 -21.51 0.68 18.85
N PHE A 525 -20.90 -0.31 19.46
CA PHE A 525 -21.51 -1.26 20.39
C PHE A 525 -21.08 -0.92 21.81
N GLU A 526 -21.99 -0.87 22.72
CA GLU A 526 -21.74 -0.88 24.17
C GLU A 526 -22.23 -2.22 24.71
N ASP A 527 -21.30 -3.05 25.24
CA ASP A 527 -21.60 -4.39 25.74
C ASP A 527 -21.63 -4.45 27.28
N LYS A 528 -21.71 -3.30 27.95
CA LYS A 528 -21.83 -3.25 29.42
C LYS A 528 -23.19 -3.79 29.82
N ARG A 529 -23.19 -4.90 30.61
CA ARG A 529 -24.42 -5.58 31.08
C ARG A 529 -25.40 -4.60 31.72
N GLY A 530 -26.62 -4.56 31.20
CA GLY A 530 -27.71 -3.69 31.63
C GLY A 530 -27.65 -2.26 31.11
N SER A 531 -26.70 -2.00 30.17
CA SER A 531 -26.54 -0.72 29.47
C SER A 531 -26.10 -0.94 28.03
N GLU A 532 -26.48 -2.09 27.47
CA GLU A 532 -26.14 -2.46 26.11
C GLU A 532 -26.75 -1.47 25.10
N GLU A 533 -25.97 -1.04 24.12
CA GLU A 533 -26.38 -0.06 23.12
C GLU A 533 -25.79 -0.36 21.76
N LEU A 534 -26.58 -0.24 20.71
CA LEU A 534 -26.10 -0.03 19.33
C LEU A 534 -26.33 1.42 18.94
N TYR A 535 -25.24 2.17 18.80
CA TYR A 535 -25.25 3.57 18.44
C TYR A 535 -24.83 3.80 16.99
N VAL A 536 -25.67 4.48 16.21
CA VAL A 536 -25.36 4.87 14.82
C VAL A 536 -25.41 6.39 14.73
N ARG A 537 -24.29 6.99 14.32
CA ARG A 537 -24.18 8.42 14.08
C ARG A 537 -23.75 8.71 12.65
N ALA A 538 -24.48 9.55 11.97
CA ALA A 538 -24.05 10.17 10.72
C ALA A 538 -23.70 11.63 10.96
N GLU A 539 -22.55 12.07 10.55
CA GLU A 539 -22.11 13.48 10.71
C GLU A 539 -22.97 14.44 9.91
N ARG A 540 -23.47 14.03 8.76
CA ARG A 540 -24.30 14.86 7.90
C ARG A 540 -25.57 14.15 7.45
N ASN A 541 -25.48 13.20 6.54
CA ASN A 541 -26.63 12.55 5.93
C ASN A 541 -26.65 11.06 6.29
N HIS A 542 -27.82 10.56 6.65
CA HIS A 542 -28.07 9.12 6.82
C HIS A 542 -29.10 8.67 5.81
N THR A 543 -28.74 7.81 4.88
CA THR A 543 -29.61 7.27 3.84
C THR A 543 -29.72 5.77 3.99
N VAL A 544 -30.95 5.26 4.05
CA VAL A 544 -31.24 3.83 4.08
C VAL A 544 -31.98 3.47 2.80
N PHE A 545 -31.45 2.56 2.01
CA PHE A 545 -32.06 2.07 0.78
C PHE A 545 -32.30 0.57 0.88
N VAL A 546 -33.57 0.14 0.81
CA VAL A 546 -33.99 -1.26 0.93
C VAL A 546 -34.76 -1.65 -0.34
N LYS A 547 -34.29 -2.67 -1.05
CA LYS A 547 -34.91 -3.10 -2.32
C LYS A 547 -36.17 -3.96 -2.14
N ALA A 548 -36.34 -4.59 -1.00
CA ALA A 548 -37.49 -5.41 -0.66
C ALA A 548 -38.11 -4.92 0.65
N ASP A 549 -38.15 -5.71 1.69
CA ASP A 549 -38.90 -5.44 2.89
C ASP A 549 -38.02 -4.84 3.98
N ARG A 550 -38.57 -3.94 4.75
CA ARG A 550 -37.98 -3.41 5.99
C ARG A 550 -38.92 -3.67 7.14
N THR A 551 -38.44 -4.38 8.16
CA THR A 551 -39.17 -4.64 9.39
C THR A 551 -38.44 -3.99 10.57
N VAL A 552 -39.20 -3.29 11.43
CA VAL A 552 -38.68 -2.72 12.67
C VAL A 552 -39.56 -3.22 13.81
N THR A 553 -38.93 -3.85 14.81
CA THR A 553 -39.61 -4.31 16.03
C THR A 553 -38.91 -3.69 17.24
N VAL A 554 -39.64 -2.93 18.03
CA VAL A 554 -39.14 -2.27 19.24
C VAL A 554 -39.82 -2.87 20.45
N GLY A 555 -39.08 -3.50 21.36
CA GLY A 555 -39.63 -4.11 22.58
C GLY A 555 -39.96 -3.10 23.70
N GLY A 556 -39.45 -1.90 23.60
CA GLY A 556 -39.72 -0.79 24.52
C GLY A 556 -40.30 0.41 23.83
N ASN A 557 -39.72 1.57 24.03
CA ASN A 557 -40.19 2.83 23.47
C ASN A 557 -39.45 3.19 22.19
N GLU A 558 -40.16 3.73 21.21
CA GLU A 558 -39.60 4.39 20.04
C GLU A 558 -39.82 5.89 20.09
N THR A 559 -38.81 6.70 19.85
CA THR A 559 -38.90 8.16 19.80
C THR A 559 -38.25 8.66 18.50
N THR A 560 -39.01 9.46 17.77
CA THR A 560 -38.53 10.16 16.55
C THR A 560 -38.59 11.67 16.75
N ASP A 561 -37.46 12.37 16.68
CA ASP A 561 -37.38 13.84 16.79
C ASP A 561 -36.80 14.40 15.48
N VAL A 562 -37.63 15.15 14.72
CA VAL A 562 -37.27 15.78 13.44
C VAL A 562 -37.32 17.28 13.58
N LYS A 563 -36.17 17.95 13.51
CA LYS A 563 -36.09 19.41 13.77
C LYS A 563 -36.66 20.29 12.67
N VAL A 564 -36.77 19.82 11.44
CA VAL A 564 -37.22 20.64 10.31
C VAL A 564 -38.44 20.01 9.64
N ASN A 565 -38.29 19.09 8.71
CA ASN A 565 -39.40 18.53 7.94
C ASN A 565 -39.40 17.00 8.03
N HIS A 566 -40.57 16.43 8.16
CA HIS A 566 -40.81 14.99 8.05
C HIS A 566 -41.79 14.72 6.91
N THR A 567 -41.42 13.87 5.97
CA THR A 567 -42.24 13.45 4.84
C THR A 567 -42.34 11.95 4.79
N THR A 568 -43.53 11.42 4.72
CA THR A 568 -43.81 9.99 4.51
C THR A 568 -44.63 9.83 3.25
N THR A 569 -44.22 8.97 2.33
CA THR A 569 -44.96 8.62 1.12
C THR A 569 -45.15 7.11 1.08
N VAL A 570 -46.39 6.66 1.05
CA VAL A 570 -46.79 5.25 0.92
C VAL A 570 -47.61 5.11 -0.35
N HIS A 571 -47.15 4.26 -1.28
CA HIS A 571 -47.86 4.04 -2.55
C HIS A 571 -48.95 2.96 -2.45
N GLY A 572 -48.91 2.14 -1.43
CA GLY A 572 -49.91 1.11 -1.11
C GLY A 572 -50.71 1.49 0.13
N ASP A 573 -50.99 0.51 0.95
CA ASP A 573 -51.76 0.67 2.17
C ASP A 573 -50.91 1.20 3.32
N ASP A 574 -51.44 2.14 4.12
CA ASP A 574 -50.86 2.61 5.37
C ASP A 574 -51.78 2.22 6.52
N GLN A 575 -51.29 1.45 7.49
CA GLN A 575 -52.06 0.99 8.62
C GLN A 575 -51.41 1.44 9.94
N LEU A 576 -52.12 2.20 10.74
CA LEU A 576 -51.75 2.57 12.09
C LEU A 576 -52.68 1.93 13.12
N ILE A 577 -52.14 1.10 14.00
CA ILE A 577 -52.86 0.49 15.12
C ILE A 577 -52.23 0.97 16.42
N VAL A 578 -52.98 1.66 17.25
CA VAL A 578 -52.57 2.17 18.55
C VAL A 578 -53.38 1.51 19.64
N GLY A 579 -52.76 0.63 20.46
CA GLY A 579 -53.42 -0.03 21.57
C GLY A 579 -53.72 0.88 22.78
N GLY A 580 -53.10 2.02 22.84
CA GLY A 580 -53.29 3.01 23.91
C GLY A 580 -53.83 4.34 23.36
N THR A 581 -53.34 5.43 23.87
CA THR A 581 -53.78 6.78 23.48
C THR A 581 -52.99 7.28 22.27
N HIS A 582 -53.68 7.76 21.25
CA HIS A 582 -53.07 8.51 20.14
C HIS A 582 -53.30 10.01 20.38
N HIS A 583 -52.22 10.79 20.47
CA HIS A 583 -52.25 12.21 20.61
C HIS A 583 -51.52 12.88 19.45
N ALA A 584 -52.17 13.79 18.75
CA ALA A 584 -51.58 14.58 17.67
C ALA A 584 -51.77 16.07 17.89
N THR A 585 -50.71 16.87 17.89
CA THR A 585 -50.77 18.33 18.03
C THR A 585 -50.14 18.96 16.80
N VAL A 586 -50.91 19.85 16.14
CA VAL A 586 -50.43 20.65 15.01
C VAL A 586 -50.61 22.13 15.36
N THR A 587 -49.48 22.84 15.52
CA THR A 587 -49.49 24.25 15.97
C THR A 587 -49.88 25.25 14.89
N LYS A 588 -49.76 24.92 13.61
CA LYS A 588 -50.16 25.83 12.51
C LYS A 588 -51.40 25.29 11.80
N THR A 589 -51.26 24.59 10.74
CA THR A 589 -52.35 24.11 9.88
C THR A 589 -52.27 22.62 9.67
N ALA A 590 -53.31 21.87 9.90
CA ALA A 590 -53.48 20.51 9.48
C ALA A 590 -54.40 20.45 8.27
N THR A 591 -53.99 19.82 7.19
CA THR A 591 -54.82 19.56 6.02
C THR A 591 -54.89 18.04 5.78
N GLN A 592 -56.12 17.54 5.65
CA GLN A 592 -56.35 16.13 5.27
C GLN A 592 -57.20 16.10 4.00
N THR A 593 -56.75 15.43 2.98
CA THR A 593 -57.46 15.27 1.70
C THR A 593 -57.67 13.79 1.44
N PHE A 594 -58.89 13.37 1.26
CA PHE A 594 -59.27 12.00 0.91
C PHE A 594 -59.93 12.04 -0.46
N ASN A 595 -59.30 11.46 -1.47
CA ASN A 595 -59.86 11.36 -2.82
C ASN A 595 -60.86 10.22 -2.99
N GLY A 596 -60.93 9.32 -2.00
CA GLY A 596 -61.92 8.25 -1.87
C GLY A 596 -62.82 8.46 -0.65
N GLY A 597 -63.25 7.39 -0.03
CA GLY A 597 -64.06 7.46 1.17
C GLY A 597 -63.23 7.79 2.43
N HIS A 598 -63.86 8.53 3.36
CA HIS A 598 -63.31 8.69 4.71
C HIS A 598 -64.35 8.19 5.72
N ARG A 599 -63.98 7.24 6.57
CA ARG A 599 -64.85 6.73 7.64
C ARG A 599 -64.16 6.98 9.00
N LEU A 600 -64.91 7.67 9.86
CA LEU A 600 -64.54 7.81 11.27
C LEU A 600 -65.55 7.03 12.10
N GLU A 601 -65.11 6.12 12.92
CA GLU A 601 -65.97 5.27 13.77
C GLU A 601 -65.45 5.34 15.22
N VAL A 602 -66.33 5.67 16.15
CA VAL A 602 -66.03 5.75 17.59
C VAL A 602 -66.94 4.76 18.29
N ASN A 603 -66.39 3.58 18.63
CA ASN A 603 -67.21 2.46 19.15
C ASN A 603 -67.39 2.46 20.68
N GLY A 604 -66.92 3.45 21.38
CA GLY A 604 -67.11 3.57 22.82
C GLY A 604 -66.52 4.85 23.35
N GLY A 605 -67.30 5.73 23.81
CA GLY A 605 -66.91 7.07 24.28
C GLY A 605 -67.41 8.19 23.38
N ASP A 606 -66.97 9.39 23.63
CA ASP A 606 -67.48 10.58 22.99
C ASP A 606 -66.53 11.09 21.90
N GLN A 607 -67.06 11.59 20.80
CA GLN A 607 -66.33 12.42 19.87
C GLN A 607 -66.56 13.92 20.24
N HIS A 608 -65.47 14.61 20.64
CA HIS A 608 -65.47 16.04 20.88
C HIS A 608 -64.77 16.80 19.77
N ILE A 609 -65.44 17.72 19.15
CA ILE A 609 -64.89 18.69 18.19
C ILE A 609 -65.06 20.09 18.73
N THR A 610 -63.95 20.71 19.11
CA THR A 610 -63.98 22.12 19.59
C THR A 610 -63.28 22.98 18.56
N VAL A 611 -64.00 24.02 18.05
CA VAL A 611 -63.46 24.96 17.05
C VAL A 611 -63.61 26.39 17.63
N ALA A 612 -62.46 27.04 17.81
CA ALA A 612 -62.43 28.37 18.43
C ALA A 612 -63.08 29.48 17.57
N MET A 613 -63.06 29.31 16.25
CA MET A 613 -63.59 30.30 15.32
C MET A 613 -64.76 29.72 14.49
N ASN A 614 -64.49 29.20 13.31
CA ASN A 614 -65.53 28.73 12.40
C ASN A 614 -65.35 27.26 12.07
N LYS A 615 -66.40 26.46 12.14
CA LYS A 615 -66.50 25.14 11.53
C LYS A 615 -67.34 25.27 10.26
N ILE A 616 -66.75 24.96 9.10
CA ILE A 616 -67.44 24.99 7.81
C ILE A 616 -67.45 23.54 7.27
N GLU A 617 -68.67 23.05 7.03
CA GLU A 617 -68.83 21.74 6.38
C GLU A 617 -69.61 21.97 5.08
N THR A 618 -69.01 21.57 3.95
CA THR A 618 -69.66 21.65 2.63
C THR A 618 -69.80 20.25 2.08
N VAL A 619 -71.04 19.85 1.81
CA VAL A 619 -71.41 18.54 1.27
C VAL A 619 -72.15 18.74 -0.04
N GLN A 620 -71.63 18.18 -1.13
CA GLN A 620 -72.21 18.37 -2.46
C GLN A 620 -73.49 17.57 -2.71
N GLN A 621 -73.68 16.46 -2.03
CA GLN A 621 -74.90 15.60 -2.17
C GLN A 621 -75.72 15.58 -0.91
N THR A 622 -75.46 14.66 0.01
CA THR A 622 -76.30 14.41 1.19
C THR A 622 -75.44 14.53 2.45
N PHE A 623 -75.91 15.40 3.39
CA PHE A 623 -75.41 15.41 4.76
C PHE A 623 -76.51 14.81 5.66
N SER A 624 -76.21 13.70 6.32
CA SER A 624 -77.13 13.02 7.21
C SER A 624 -76.53 12.94 8.62
N LEU A 625 -77.36 13.31 9.60
CA LEU A 625 -77.05 13.15 11.02
C LEU A 625 -78.14 12.24 11.62
N ASN A 626 -77.75 11.03 11.99
CA ASN A 626 -78.62 10.06 12.64
C ASN A 626 -78.21 9.91 14.11
N THR A 627 -79.18 9.91 15.01
CA THR A 627 -78.98 9.71 16.46
C THR A 627 -80.08 8.88 17.02
N ASP A 628 -79.78 7.87 17.82
CA ASP A 628 -80.79 7.02 18.47
C ASP A 628 -81.35 7.66 19.76
N ALA A 629 -80.64 8.66 20.29
CA ALA A 629 -81.05 9.30 21.57
C ALA A 629 -81.50 10.77 21.37
N ARG A 630 -80.61 11.70 21.28
CA ARG A 630 -80.99 13.13 21.22
C ARG A 630 -80.01 13.89 20.36
N PHE A 631 -80.49 14.63 19.40
CA PHE A 631 -79.74 15.66 18.67
C PHE A 631 -80.01 17.02 19.33
N VAL A 632 -78.92 17.71 19.74
CA VAL A 632 -78.98 19.04 20.36
C VAL A 632 -78.13 20.02 19.57
N LEU A 633 -78.75 21.06 19.07
CA LEU A 633 -78.06 22.20 18.48
C LEU A 633 -78.15 23.36 19.43
N THR A 634 -77.09 23.71 20.12
CA THR A 634 -77.13 24.84 21.10
C THR A 634 -76.19 25.94 20.60
N GLN A 635 -76.76 27.14 20.52
CA GLN A 635 -75.98 28.36 20.32
C GLN A 635 -76.02 29.16 21.63
N GLY A 636 -74.88 29.34 22.24
CA GLY A 636 -74.83 30.17 23.48
C GLY A 636 -73.35 30.44 23.84
N GLY A 637 -73.08 31.66 24.21
CA GLY A 637 -71.78 32.05 24.75
C GLY A 637 -71.96 32.77 26.09
N LYS A 638 -71.11 32.52 27.08
CA LYS A 638 -71.10 33.32 28.31
C LYS A 638 -70.87 34.80 27.95
N GLY A 639 -71.91 35.64 27.98
CA GLY A 639 -71.81 37.08 27.93
C GLY A 639 -71.83 37.73 26.55
N GLY A 640 -72.32 37.08 25.52
CA GLY A 640 -72.34 37.61 24.15
C GLY A 640 -73.72 38.04 23.70
N THR A 641 -73.87 39.22 23.08
CA THR A 641 -75.01 39.66 22.28
C THR A 641 -75.33 38.60 21.24
N GLY A 642 -76.52 38.04 21.31
CA GLY A 642 -77.00 36.86 20.61
C GLY A 642 -76.59 36.72 19.16
N GLY A 643 -75.93 35.68 18.88
CA GLY A 643 -75.66 35.21 17.50
C GLY A 643 -76.94 34.63 16.90
N LYS A 644 -77.06 34.69 15.60
CA LYS A 644 -78.15 34.11 14.82
C LYS A 644 -77.80 32.70 14.33
N THR A 645 -78.52 31.70 14.78
CA THR A 645 -78.47 30.38 14.10
C THR A 645 -79.40 30.48 12.88
N THR A 646 -78.83 30.25 11.71
CA THR A 646 -79.60 30.27 10.44
C THR A 646 -79.51 28.88 9.82
N ILE A 647 -80.66 28.29 9.53
CA ILE A 647 -80.78 27.10 8.67
C ILE A 647 -81.36 27.61 7.36
N THR A 648 -80.62 27.57 6.29
CA THR A 648 -81.02 28.11 4.99
C THR A 648 -81.05 27.04 3.94
N ALA A 649 -82.11 26.90 3.18
CA ALA A 649 -82.13 26.10 1.94
C ALA A 649 -82.42 27.08 0.78
N GLU A 650 -81.50 27.22 -0.14
CA GLU A 650 -81.59 28.22 -1.23
C GLU A 650 -82.51 27.78 -2.36
N ARG A 651 -82.71 26.49 -2.58
CA ARG A 651 -83.49 25.94 -3.72
C ARG A 651 -84.50 24.87 -3.35
N ASN A 652 -84.52 24.34 -2.15
CA ASN A 652 -85.37 23.25 -1.69
C ASN A 652 -86.06 23.59 -0.40
N GLU A 653 -87.04 22.79 0.02
CA GLU A 653 -87.72 22.94 1.29
C GLU A 653 -86.91 22.46 2.47
N ILE A 654 -87.16 23.02 3.62
CA ILE A 654 -86.74 22.53 4.93
C ILE A 654 -87.93 21.78 5.53
N THR A 655 -87.82 20.43 5.57
CA THR A 655 -88.85 19.57 6.19
C THR A 655 -88.47 19.20 7.60
N ILE A 656 -89.27 19.51 8.57
CA ILE A 656 -89.06 19.11 9.98
C ILE A 656 -90.20 18.18 10.38
N ASN A 657 -89.94 16.89 10.51
CA ASN A 657 -90.97 15.89 10.90
C ASN A 657 -90.66 15.33 12.27
N GLY A 658 -91.61 15.24 13.13
CA GLY A 658 -91.51 14.64 14.44
C GLY A 658 -92.71 13.70 14.67
N PRO A 659 -92.54 12.36 14.83
CA PRO A 659 -93.66 11.45 14.98
C PRO A 659 -94.47 11.64 16.24
N ALA A 660 -93.92 12.26 17.27
CA ALA A 660 -94.60 12.52 18.55
C ALA A 660 -94.90 13.99 18.74
N GLY A 661 -94.44 14.89 17.89
CA GLY A 661 -94.64 16.31 17.96
C GLY A 661 -93.39 17.13 17.66
N LEU A 662 -93.63 18.43 17.33
CA LEU A 662 -92.60 19.45 17.15
C LEU A 662 -92.81 20.56 18.11
N THR A 663 -91.86 20.81 18.97
CA THR A 663 -91.91 21.93 19.89
C THR A 663 -90.96 23.06 19.46
N LEU A 664 -91.43 24.23 19.19
CA LEU A 664 -90.60 25.42 18.97
C LEU A 664 -90.81 26.34 20.19
N SER A 665 -89.75 26.68 20.89
CA SER A 665 -89.83 27.58 22.02
C SER A 665 -88.81 28.69 21.93
N SER A 666 -89.24 29.90 22.32
CA SER A 666 -88.35 31.07 22.41
C SER A 666 -88.85 31.95 23.56
N GLU A 667 -87.93 32.53 24.29
CA GLU A 667 -88.25 33.46 25.38
C GLU A 667 -88.80 34.81 24.85
N ARG A 668 -88.56 35.12 23.60
CA ARG A 668 -89.02 36.41 23.01
C ARG A 668 -90.12 36.25 21.96
N GLU A 669 -89.76 35.58 20.88
CA GLU A 669 -90.74 35.36 19.81
C GLU A 669 -90.38 34.20 18.93
N ILE A 670 -91.32 33.56 18.30
CA ILE A 670 -91.18 32.62 17.20
C ILE A 670 -91.84 33.19 15.99
N THR A 671 -91.11 33.46 14.95
CA THR A 671 -91.67 33.97 13.69
C THR A 671 -91.49 32.98 12.56
N LEU A 672 -92.59 32.56 11.92
CA LEU A 672 -92.57 31.82 10.64
C LEU A 672 -92.98 32.81 9.56
N ARG A 673 -92.14 33.00 8.54
CA ARG A 673 -92.30 33.99 7.50
C ARG A 673 -92.11 33.41 6.10
N VAL A 674 -93.02 33.77 5.18
CA VAL A 674 -92.89 33.45 3.76
C VAL A 674 -93.23 34.74 3.00
N GLY A 675 -92.24 35.35 2.32
CA GLY A 675 -92.42 36.62 1.66
C GLY A 675 -92.95 37.73 2.59
N GLY A 676 -94.05 38.28 2.29
CA GLY A 676 -94.75 39.31 3.10
C GLY A 676 -95.61 38.73 4.24
N THR A 677 -95.79 37.40 4.25
CA THR A 677 -96.68 36.73 5.21
C THR A 677 -95.85 36.20 6.38
N SER A 678 -96.41 36.32 7.59
CA SER A 678 -95.72 35.79 8.80
C SER A 678 -96.74 35.34 9.87
N ILE A 679 -96.35 34.32 10.63
CA ILE A 679 -96.94 33.96 11.90
C ILE A 679 -95.93 34.22 12.99
N THR A 680 -96.24 35.10 13.93
CA THR A 680 -95.33 35.44 15.03
C THR A 680 -96.02 35.13 16.35
N LEU A 681 -95.36 34.27 17.14
CA LEU A 681 -95.72 33.96 18.52
C LEU A 681 -94.81 34.78 19.44
N LYS A 682 -95.46 35.69 20.25
CA LYS A 682 -94.80 36.43 21.32
C LYS A 682 -95.29 35.87 22.64
N HIS A 683 -94.68 36.34 23.76
CA HIS A 683 -95.02 35.85 25.08
C HIS A 683 -96.56 36.02 25.40
N ASP A 684 -97.13 37.04 24.90
CA ASP A 684 -98.51 37.41 25.19
C ASP A 684 -99.41 37.59 23.92
N GLN A 685 -98.88 37.30 22.73
CA GLN A 685 -99.54 37.57 21.48
C GLN A 685 -99.20 36.58 20.37
N LEU A 686 -100.19 36.12 19.63
CA LEU A 686 -100.02 35.50 18.31
C LEU A 686 -100.40 36.52 17.23
N GLU A 687 -99.47 36.88 16.39
CA GLU A 687 -99.66 37.76 15.26
C GLU A 687 -99.58 37.00 13.94
N MET A 688 -100.61 37.08 13.10
CA MET A 688 -100.56 36.51 11.74
C MET A 688 -100.73 37.68 10.79
N LYS A 689 -99.76 37.87 9.94
CA LYS A 689 -99.73 38.89 8.91
C LYS A 689 -99.69 38.22 7.53
N ALA A 690 -100.71 38.39 6.75
CA ALA A 690 -100.86 37.86 5.43
C ALA A 690 -101.91 38.62 4.67
N ASP A 691 -101.96 38.56 3.35
CA ASP A 691 -103.04 39.09 2.54
C ASP A 691 -104.34 38.30 2.80
N ALA A 692 -104.29 37.09 3.17
CA ALA A 692 -105.41 36.27 3.64
C ALA A 692 -104.96 35.24 4.70
N VAL A 693 -105.73 35.04 5.74
CA VAL A 693 -105.46 33.98 6.77
C VAL A 693 -106.65 33.02 6.75
N ALA A 694 -106.39 31.76 6.42
CA ALA A 694 -107.34 30.67 6.48
C ALA A 694 -107.05 29.80 7.71
N ILE A 695 -108.01 29.61 8.59
CA ILE A 695 -107.90 28.63 9.69
C ILE A 695 -108.95 27.54 9.37
N VAL A 696 -108.46 26.39 8.98
CA VAL A 696 -109.33 25.27 8.53
C VAL A 696 -109.17 24.09 9.50
N GLY A 697 -110.32 23.73 10.09
CA GLY A 697 -110.39 22.51 10.91
C GLY A 697 -111.46 21.57 10.35
N GLN A 698 -111.16 20.30 10.24
CA GLN A 698 -112.05 19.27 9.69
C GLN A 698 -113.18 18.90 10.67
N ILE A 699 -113.04 19.10 11.96
CA ILE A 699 -114.01 18.74 12.99
C ILE A 699 -114.40 19.98 13.78
N GLN A 700 -113.51 20.67 14.37
CA GLN A 700 -113.79 21.87 15.17
C GLN A 700 -112.59 22.83 15.18
N THR A 701 -112.87 24.09 15.09
CA THR A 701 -111.83 25.10 15.30
C THR A 701 -112.26 25.97 16.43
N ASP A 702 -111.64 25.90 17.59
CA ASP A 702 -111.95 26.70 18.75
C ASP A 702 -111.02 27.93 18.85
N ILE A 703 -111.56 29.09 18.93
CA ILE A 703 -110.82 30.32 19.25
C ILE A 703 -111.34 30.78 20.61
N ALA A 704 -110.61 30.44 21.66
CA ALA A 704 -111.02 30.74 23.03
C ALA A 704 -110.02 31.63 23.73
N GLY A 705 -110.40 32.59 24.50
CA GLY A 705 -109.58 33.42 25.33
C GLY A 705 -110.38 34.28 26.28
N GLY A 706 -109.87 34.45 27.52
CA GLY A 706 -110.54 35.36 28.52
C GLY A 706 -110.46 36.80 28.07
N GLY A 707 -111.58 37.39 27.82
CA GLY A 707 -111.63 38.78 27.35
C GLY A 707 -111.31 38.95 25.84
N ALA A 708 -111.57 37.90 25.07
CA ALA A 708 -111.26 37.94 23.64
C ALA A 708 -112.19 38.84 22.89
N SER A 709 -111.68 39.72 22.01
CA SER A 709 -112.39 40.48 21.04
C SER A 709 -111.83 40.30 19.64
N ALA A 710 -112.68 40.00 18.67
CA ALA A 710 -112.30 40.02 17.28
C ALA A 710 -112.71 41.38 16.67
N LYS A 711 -111.67 42.18 16.26
CA LYS A 711 -111.91 43.40 15.46
C LYS A 711 -111.73 43.06 13.99
N LEU A 712 -112.84 43.05 13.31
CA LEU A 712 -112.85 42.78 11.86
C LEU A 712 -113.09 44.08 11.12
N HIS A 713 -112.20 44.42 10.18
CA HIS A 713 -112.34 45.59 9.36
C HIS A 713 -112.61 45.16 7.88
N GLY A 714 -113.66 45.63 7.33
CA GLY A 714 -114.10 45.27 5.99
C GLY A 714 -115.33 44.36 5.98
N ALA A 715 -115.67 43.73 4.88
CA ALA A 715 -116.77 42.82 4.78
C ALA A 715 -116.41 41.46 5.48
N VAL A 716 -117.32 41.00 6.35
CA VAL A 716 -117.16 39.71 7.06
C VAL A 716 -118.26 38.80 6.54
N ASP A 717 -117.88 37.70 5.94
CA ASP A 717 -118.78 36.62 5.55
C ASP A 717 -118.68 35.45 6.55
N VAL A 718 -119.74 35.18 7.24
CA VAL A 718 -119.83 34.10 8.19
C VAL A 718 -120.90 33.13 7.68
N SER A 719 -120.51 32.02 7.17
CA SER A 719 -121.44 31.03 6.65
C SER A 719 -121.24 29.68 7.33
N GLY A 720 -122.30 29.00 7.65
CA GLY A 720 -122.30 27.72 8.30
C GLY A 720 -123.67 27.17 8.55
N THR A 721 -123.83 25.89 8.88
CA THR A 721 -125.09 25.24 9.18
C THR A 721 -125.77 25.84 10.48
N VAL A 722 -124.97 26.28 11.39
CA VAL A 722 -125.39 27.04 12.58
C VAL A 722 -124.37 28.14 12.84
N VAL A 723 -124.77 29.40 12.88
CA VAL A 723 -123.92 30.52 13.28
C VAL A 723 -124.53 31.08 14.59
N ASN A 724 -123.85 30.89 15.72
CA ASN A 724 -124.17 31.43 17.00
C ASN A 724 -123.40 32.71 17.28
N LEU A 725 -124.00 33.83 17.24
CA LEU A 725 -123.37 35.08 17.62
C LEU A 725 -124.07 35.54 18.94
N ASN A 726 -123.39 35.23 20.06
CA ASN A 726 -123.89 35.71 21.36
C ASN A 726 -123.17 37.03 21.66
N GLY A 727 -123.95 38.07 21.79
CA GLY A 727 -123.53 39.38 22.14
C GLY A 727 -123.16 39.52 23.60
#